data_29e421b2b6566cc16c34fbeb93ab07c3
#
_entry.id   29e421b2b6566cc16c34fbeb93ab07c3
#
_cell.length_a   1.000
_cell.length_b   1.000
_cell.length_c   1.000
_cell.angle_alpha   90.00
_cell.angle_beta   90.00
_cell.angle_gamma   90.00
#
_symmetry.space_group_name_H-M   'P 1'
#
loop_
_entity.id
_entity.type
_entity.pdbx_description
1 polymer ?
#
loop_
_entity_poly.entity_id
_entity_poly.type
_entity_poly.pdbx_seq_one_letter_code
_entity_poly.pdbx_strand_id
1 'polypeptide(L)'
;VAEGIAPALLRAGYSCEFLFVLDGPVGSIEHQLRSLQCGCPVQVVQLQGGGLGESIALSAGVAKARGRYIVNAPPYLQIEPEDVVKVVIALDAGADCVATWRSTRVDPWLNQLQSSIFNAVLRMVMGIPFHDLNSSTRGFQRRVLEEVAVYGELYRFIPVLARQQGFRVEEVKVRHREEMGRRGFYGVGVYLRRLLDILAITFLTRFTQRPLRFFGYVGFIAIVLGLLMVAQPLYAKIFGEGSLQDRPLFVMGAILGTFGVQLIGFGLIGEIIIFTQAPNLRDYKVEEPQPPEPGPGTGGAAPLPPGAPPPGGASPVVPPAAAPAPARASDEPLPLRVRELLPGEDAQWDAFVRSHPQGTFFHLSGWARVVQEVFRHESHPLVVERGRDWRGILPLAWVQSPFVGRNLVSIPYAVYGGVLALEDAAQEQLLARASDIGRELGCGYVELRHLEARPGQRVESRLYVTFRKELEGDAESILLAIPKKARAEVRRARDRHGITMRTDCDLDEFYQLFEENKRRLGSPALPRRWFAALLEEFGPDVVMHRAVDPQGRTLAAVMSFRFGTTLMAYYSGSRSGVNETGVNDFIYCSIMQWAAANGFRRFDFGRSRAESGPARFKHNMGFEAERLHYEYLLLRSGEHLPQFHPSNPKLELPRRIWSKLPHAITAPLGGRLSRYLP
;
A
#
# COMPACT_ATOMS: atom_id res chain seq x y z
N VAL A 1 18.03 -21.82 -12.73
CA VAL A 1 19.11 -20.82 -12.86
C VAL A 1 20.40 -21.39 -12.26
N ALA A 2 20.43 -21.73 -10.97
CA ALA A 2 21.62 -22.25 -10.31
C ALA A 2 22.15 -23.54 -10.98
N GLU A 3 21.27 -24.52 -11.26
CA GLU A 3 21.63 -25.77 -11.94
C GLU A 3 22.21 -25.57 -13.33
N GLY A 4 21.88 -24.49 -14.04
CA GLY A 4 22.45 -24.15 -15.32
C GLY A 4 23.79 -23.42 -15.19
N ILE A 5 23.91 -22.46 -14.28
CA ILE A 5 25.07 -21.57 -14.17
C ILE A 5 26.22 -22.24 -13.39
N ALA A 6 25.92 -22.98 -12.30
CA ALA A 6 26.96 -23.58 -11.45
C ALA A 6 27.94 -24.49 -12.22
N PRO A 7 27.48 -25.45 -13.07
CA PRO A 7 28.41 -26.30 -13.83
C PRO A 7 29.30 -25.54 -14.79
N ALA A 8 28.80 -24.40 -15.35
CA ALA A 8 29.59 -23.58 -16.26
C ALA A 8 30.73 -22.85 -15.53
N LEU A 9 30.46 -22.27 -14.36
CA LEU A 9 31.45 -21.59 -13.53
C LEU A 9 32.46 -22.56 -12.94
N LEU A 10 32.03 -23.71 -12.43
CA LEU A 10 32.91 -24.73 -11.87
C LEU A 10 33.88 -25.30 -12.94
N ARG A 11 33.40 -25.57 -14.17
CA ARG A 11 34.25 -25.99 -15.31
C ARG A 11 35.28 -24.93 -15.69
N ALA A 12 34.96 -23.65 -15.48
CA ALA A 12 35.88 -22.54 -15.72
C ALA A 12 36.84 -22.28 -14.55
N GLY A 13 36.77 -23.07 -13.46
CA GLY A 13 37.66 -22.97 -12.31
C GLY A 13 37.24 -21.95 -11.25
N TYR A 14 36.04 -21.39 -11.35
CA TYR A 14 35.55 -20.43 -10.36
C TYR A 14 34.71 -21.14 -9.28
N SER A 15 34.97 -20.80 -8.00
CA SER A 15 34.08 -21.14 -6.90
C SER A 15 32.90 -20.19 -6.87
N CYS A 16 31.69 -20.69 -6.62
CA CYS A 16 30.50 -19.88 -6.59
C CYS A 16 29.59 -20.20 -5.41
N GLU A 17 28.79 -19.23 -4.99
CA GLU A 17 27.67 -19.40 -4.08
C GLU A 17 26.40 -18.77 -4.71
N PHE A 18 25.24 -19.30 -4.39
CA PHE A 18 23.96 -18.76 -4.86
C PHE A 18 23.19 -18.18 -3.71
N LEU A 19 22.83 -16.90 -3.83
CA LEU A 19 21.93 -16.22 -2.91
C LEU A 19 20.59 -15.94 -3.58
N PHE A 20 19.53 -16.59 -3.09
CA PHE A 20 18.17 -16.30 -3.51
C PHE A 20 17.55 -15.31 -2.53
N VAL A 21 17.28 -14.08 -3.00
CA VAL A 21 16.63 -13.07 -2.21
C VAL A 21 15.15 -13.07 -2.56
N LEU A 22 14.32 -13.41 -1.57
CA LEU A 22 12.87 -13.55 -1.72
C LEU A 22 12.18 -12.32 -1.17
N ASP A 23 11.51 -11.57 -2.04
CA ASP A 23 10.80 -10.34 -1.71
C ASP A 23 9.29 -10.61 -1.58
N GLY A 24 8.88 -11.25 -0.48
CA GLY A 24 7.50 -11.58 -0.17
C GLY A 24 7.30 -13.00 0.35
N PRO A 25 6.04 -13.39 0.65
CA PRO A 25 5.71 -14.72 1.12
C PRO A 25 5.87 -15.74 -0.03
N VAL A 26 6.72 -16.73 0.14
CA VAL A 26 7.15 -17.65 -0.93
C VAL A 26 6.74 -19.10 -0.69
N GLY A 27 5.97 -19.41 0.36
CA GLY A 27 5.40 -20.73 0.61
C GLY A 27 6.40 -21.89 0.43
N SER A 28 6.07 -22.86 -0.41
CA SER A 28 6.87 -24.07 -0.66
C SER A 28 8.16 -23.83 -1.45
N ILE A 29 8.34 -22.67 -2.08
CA ILE A 29 9.54 -22.38 -2.91
C ILE A 29 10.79 -22.27 -2.05
N GLU A 30 10.70 -21.75 -0.84
CA GLU A 30 11.85 -21.65 0.07
C GLU A 30 12.44 -23.03 0.37
N HIS A 31 11.59 -24.01 0.66
CA HIS A 31 12.00 -25.38 0.93
C HIS A 31 12.67 -26.00 -0.31
N GLN A 32 12.12 -25.78 -1.51
CA GLN A 32 12.70 -26.27 -2.75
C GLN A 32 14.05 -25.63 -3.05
N LEU A 33 14.22 -24.32 -2.78
CA LEU A 33 15.50 -23.64 -2.98
C LEU A 33 16.58 -24.10 -1.99
N ARG A 34 16.20 -24.40 -0.73
CA ARG A 34 17.13 -24.95 0.27
C ARG A 34 17.57 -26.39 -0.03
N SER A 35 16.72 -27.17 -0.71
CA SER A 35 17.05 -28.55 -1.13
C SER A 35 17.79 -28.64 -2.45
N LEU A 36 18.10 -27.52 -3.11
CA LEU A 36 18.72 -27.48 -4.41
C LEU A 36 20.18 -27.96 -4.34
N GLN A 37 20.53 -28.99 -5.12
CA GLN A 37 21.87 -29.51 -5.20
C GLN A 37 22.54 -29.10 -6.54
N CYS A 38 23.27 -28.00 -6.53
CA CYS A 38 23.94 -27.48 -7.72
C CYS A 38 25.50 -27.56 -7.64
N GLY A 39 26.04 -28.23 -6.62
CA GLY A 39 27.50 -28.31 -6.41
C GLY A 39 28.12 -27.03 -5.82
N CYS A 40 27.33 -26.01 -5.51
CA CYS A 40 27.75 -24.76 -4.86
C CYS A 40 26.85 -24.48 -3.63
N PRO A 41 27.36 -23.78 -2.61
CA PRO A 41 26.52 -23.34 -1.47
C PRO A 41 25.33 -22.53 -1.92
N VAL A 42 24.14 -22.83 -1.38
CA VAL A 42 22.90 -22.12 -1.64
C VAL A 42 22.41 -21.48 -0.34
N GLN A 43 22.16 -20.17 -0.38
CA GLN A 43 21.57 -19.41 0.71
C GLN A 43 20.26 -18.79 0.26
N VAL A 44 19.26 -18.78 1.15
CA VAL A 44 17.97 -18.12 0.91
C VAL A 44 17.83 -16.99 1.93
N VAL A 45 17.65 -15.79 1.43
CA VAL A 45 17.43 -14.57 2.23
C VAL A 45 16.00 -14.12 2.01
N GLN A 46 15.19 -14.09 3.06
CA GLN A 46 13.81 -13.63 2.99
C GLN A 46 13.70 -12.19 3.50
N LEU A 47 13.11 -11.31 2.70
CA LEU A 47 12.81 -9.94 3.09
C LEU A 47 11.45 -9.88 3.81
N GLN A 48 11.43 -9.17 4.94
CA GLN A 48 10.20 -8.94 5.67
C GLN A 48 9.39 -7.82 4.99
N GLY A 49 8.11 -8.07 4.74
CA GLY A 49 7.16 -7.08 4.23
C GLY A 49 6.74 -7.26 2.76
N GLY A 50 7.57 -7.82 1.90
CA GLY A 50 7.27 -8.09 0.49
C GLY A 50 7.03 -6.86 -0.41
N GLY A 51 7.37 -6.96 -1.69
CA GLY A 51 7.19 -5.88 -2.66
C GLY A 51 8.12 -4.68 -2.46
N LEU A 52 9.30 -4.90 -1.84
CA LEU A 52 10.29 -3.85 -1.57
C LEU A 52 11.08 -3.44 -2.82
N GLY A 53 11.08 -4.31 -3.84
CA GLY A 53 11.68 -4.04 -5.14
C GLY A 53 13.12 -4.53 -5.31
N GLU A 54 13.56 -4.57 -6.57
CA GLU A 54 14.83 -5.18 -6.98
C GLU A 54 16.07 -4.48 -6.39
N SER A 55 16.02 -3.16 -6.16
CA SER A 55 17.14 -2.43 -5.54
C SER A 55 17.38 -2.86 -4.09
N ILE A 56 16.33 -3.03 -3.29
CA ILE A 56 16.44 -3.47 -1.89
C ILE A 56 16.84 -4.94 -1.84
N ALA A 57 16.27 -5.77 -2.73
CA ALA A 57 16.65 -7.18 -2.83
C ALA A 57 18.13 -7.34 -3.18
N LEU A 58 18.66 -6.55 -4.13
CA LEU A 58 20.07 -6.52 -4.47
C LEU A 58 20.94 -6.11 -3.27
N SER A 59 20.59 -5.03 -2.60
CA SER A 59 21.35 -4.55 -1.43
C SER A 59 21.37 -5.57 -0.29
N ALA A 60 20.24 -6.24 -0.01
CA ALA A 60 20.16 -7.30 0.99
C ALA A 60 21.01 -8.54 0.59
N GLY A 61 21.01 -8.89 -0.69
CA GLY A 61 21.86 -9.94 -1.24
C GLY A 61 23.35 -9.62 -1.09
N VAL A 62 23.76 -8.42 -1.47
CA VAL A 62 25.16 -7.93 -1.35
C VAL A 62 25.65 -7.99 0.10
N ALA A 63 24.82 -7.57 1.06
CA ALA A 63 25.17 -7.60 2.49
C ALA A 63 25.42 -9.03 3.01
N LYS A 64 24.86 -10.07 2.38
CA LYS A 64 25.03 -11.48 2.77
C LYS A 64 26.00 -12.24 1.89
N ALA A 65 26.30 -11.75 0.70
CA ALA A 65 27.24 -12.36 -0.23
C ALA A 65 28.67 -12.35 0.34
N ARG A 66 29.45 -13.41 0.06
CA ARG A 66 30.83 -13.57 0.49
C ARG A 66 31.82 -13.41 -0.67
N GLY A 67 31.35 -13.62 -1.90
CA GLY A 67 32.13 -13.56 -3.10
C GLY A 67 32.80 -12.21 -3.37
N ARG A 68 33.99 -12.22 -4.00
CA ARG A 68 34.69 -11.03 -4.49
C ARG A 68 33.90 -10.37 -5.63
N TYR A 69 33.38 -11.19 -6.53
CA TYR A 69 32.54 -10.76 -7.65
C TYR A 69 31.07 -11.08 -7.34
N ILE A 70 30.18 -10.19 -7.69
CA ILE A 70 28.73 -10.34 -7.52
C ILE A 70 28.08 -10.30 -8.90
N VAL A 71 27.39 -11.37 -9.27
CA VAL A 71 26.63 -11.44 -10.52
C VAL A 71 25.16 -11.42 -10.19
N ASN A 72 24.46 -10.35 -10.56
CA ASN A 72 23.01 -10.28 -10.46
C ASN A 72 22.37 -11.00 -11.64
N ALA A 73 21.41 -11.87 -11.37
CA ALA A 73 20.64 -12.58 -12.39
C ALA A 73 19.14 -12.55 -12.05
N PRO A 74 18.27 -12.48 -13.06
CA PRO A 74 16.82 -12.58 -12.83
C PRO A 74 16.43 -14.01 -12.41
N PRO A 75 15.20 -14.24 -11.92
CA PRO A 75 14.74 -15.57 -11.48
C PRO A 75 14.58 -16.58 -12.62
N TYR A 76 14.90 -16.21 -13.84
CA TYR A 76 14.90 -17.06 -15.04
C TYR A 76 16.20 -16.87 -15.84
N LEU A 77 16.58 -17.87 -16.63
CA LEU A 77 17.76 -17.79 -17.49
C LEU A 77 17.47 -16.87 -18.69
N GLN A 78 17.99 -15.64 -18.62
CA GLN A 78 17.87 -14.65 -19.70
C GLN A 78 18.98 -14.78 -20.74
N ILE A 79 20.13 -15.29 -20.34
CA ILE A 79 21.31 -15.51 -21.18
C ILE A 79 21.79 -16.97 -21.07
N GLU A 80 22.58 -17.40 -22.02
CA GLU A 80 23.15 -18.74 -21.95
C GLU A 80 24.09 -18.87 -20.73
N PRO A 81 24.02 -19.99 -19.98
CA PRO A 81 24.81 -20.18 -18.76
C PRO A 81 26.31 -20.01 -18.96
N GLU A 82 26.84 -20.44 -20.12
CA GLU A 82 28.27 -20.32 -20.48
C GLU A 82 28.67 -18.84 -20.64
N ASP A 83 27.76 -17.96 -21.01
CA ASP A 83 28.06 -16.54 -21.21
C ASP A 83 28.17 -15.78 -19.87
N VAL A 84 27.67 -16.35 -18.75
CA VAL A 84 27.92 -15.84 -17.40
C VAL A 84 29.41 -15.91 -17.06
N VAL A 85 30.11 -16.94 -17.53
CA VAL A 85 31.57 -17.09 -17.35
C VAL A 85 32.32 -15.90 -17.98
N LYS A 86 31.86 -15.39 -19.14
CA LYS A 86 32.47 -14.22 -19.79
C LYS A 86 32.37 -12.97 -18.92
N VAL A 87 31.27 -12.84 -18.18
CA VAL A 87 31.06 -11.71 -17.23
C VAL A 87 32.07 -11.78 -16.09
N VAL A 88 32.33 -12.99 -15.56
CA VAL A 88 33.29 -13.18 -14.46
C VAL A 88 34.73 -12.98 -14.98
N ILE A 89 35.05 -13.48 -16.16
CA ILE A 89 36.37 -13.26 -16.79
C ILE A 89 36.65 -11.75 -16.98
N ALA A 90 35.65 -10.97 -17.41
CA ALA A 90 35.85 -9.53 -17.60
C ALA A 90 36.08 -8.80 -16.25
N LEU A 91 35.40 -9.24 -15.15
CA LEU A 91 35.67 -8.74 -13.81
C LEU A 91 37.07 -9.10 -13.32
N ASP A 92 37.53 -10.33 -13.62
CA ASP A 92 38.86 -10.84 -13.27
C ASP A 92 39.96 -10.11 -14.06
N ALA A 93 39.65 -9.70 -15.30
CA ALA A 93 40.52 -8.87 -16.14
C ALA A 93 40.62 -7.41 -15.69
N GLY A 94 39.95 -7.03 -14.60
CA GLY A 94 40.05 -5.72 -13.96
C GLY A 94 38.89 -4.76 -14.27
N ALA A 95 37.77 -5.19 -14.85
CA ALA A 95 36.56 -4.41 -14.90
C ALA A 95 35.92 -4.31 -13.50
N ASP A 96 35.41 -3.14 -13.13
CA ASP A 96 34.72 -2.96 -11.87
C ASP A 96 33.23 -3.33 -11.98
N CYS A 97 32.63 -3.05 -13.14
CA CYS A 97 31.29 -3.37 -13.50
C CYS A 97 31.20 -3.90 -14.91
N VAL A 98 30.41 -4.95 -15.11
CA VAL A 98 30.19 -5.57 -16.42
C VAL A 98 28.71 -5.55 -16.75
N ALA A 99 28.33 -4.82 -17.80
CA ALA A 99 27.02 -4.85 -18.39
C ALA A 99 26.97 -5.94 -19.48
N THR A 100 25.83 -6.61 -19.65
CA THR A 100 25.67 -7.60 -20.72
C THR A 100 24.89 -7.04 -21.90
N TRP A 101 25.36 -7.27 -23.08
CA TRP A 101 24.70 -6.90 -24.33
C TRP A 101 24.17 -8.14 -25.05
N ARG A 102 22.86 -8.30 -25.13
CA ARG A 102 22.19 -9.38 -25.85
C ARG A 102 22.22 -9.11 -27.35
N SER A 103 23.25 -9.60 -28.02
CA SER A 103 23.52 -9.32 -29.44
C SER A 103 22.51 -9.99 -30.39
N THR A 104 22.08 -11.21 -30.06
CA THR A 104 21.06 -11.97 -30.81
C THR A 104 19.76 -11.99 -30.01
N ARG A 105 18.85 -11.07 -30.32
CA ARG A 105 17.56 -10.98 -29.60
C ARG A 105 16.53 -11.92 -30.21
N VAL A 106 15.88 -12.71 -29.35
CA VAL A 106 14.81 -13.64 -29.69
C VAL A 106 13.43 -13.04 -29.42
N ASP A 107 13.38 -11.81 -28.90
CA ASP A 107 12.13 -11.08 -28.60
C ASP A 107 11.30 -10.76 -29.86
N PRO A 108 9.97 -10.58 -29.76
CA PRO A 108 9.14 -10.04 -30.83
C PRO A 108 9.69 -8.71 -31.37
N TRP A 109 9.63 -8.51 -32.67
CA TRP A 109 10.25 -7.37 -33.38
C TRP A 109 9.85 -5.98 -32.80
N LEU A 110 8.61 -5.85 -32.32
CA LEU A 110 8.14 -4.60 -31.71
C LEU A 110 8.86 -4.31 -30.39
N ASN A 111 9.12 -5.35 -29.57
CA ASN A 111 9.86 -5.20 -28.33
C ASN A 111 11.35 -4.90 -28.60
N GLN A 112 11.90 -5.42 -29.70
CA GLN A 112 13.26 -5.12 -30.15
C GLN A 112 13.37 -3.64 -30.61
N LEU A 113 12.43 -3.17 -31.46
CA LEU A 113 12.38 -1.79 -31.93
C LEU A 113 12.28 -0.80 -30.76
N GLN A 114 11.40 -1.08 -29.83
CA GLN A 114 11.18 -0.27 -28.65
C GLN A 114 12.41 -0.20 -27.74
N SER A 115 13.05 -1.34 -27.48
CA SER A 115 14.30 -1.38 -26.71
C SER A 115 15.41 -0.65 -27.42
N SER A 116 15.44 -0.69 -28.75
CA SER A 116 16.40 0.03 -29.60
C SER A 116 16.20 1.55 -29.50
N ILE A 117 14.95 2.01 -29.57
CA ILE A 117 14.60 3.44 -29.38
C ILE A 117 14.98 3.88 -27.96
N PHE A 118 14.63 3.11 -26.93
CA PHE A 118 14.97 3.42 -25.56
C PHE A 118 16.48 3.57 -25.36
N ASN A 119 17.27 2.60 -25.84
CA ASN A 119 18.71 2.63 -25.73
C ASN A 119 19.34 3.74 -26.59
N ALA A 120 18.74 4.09 -27.75
CA ALA A 120 19.19 5.20 -28.59
C ALA A 120 18.96 6.57 -27.91
N VAL A 121 17.81 6.75 -27.27
CA VAL A 121 17.51 7.97 -26.49
C VAL A 121 18.46 8.09 -25.30
N LEU A 122 18.71 7.01 -24.57
CA LEU A 122 19.67 7.02 -23.47
C LEU A 122 21.09 7.35 -23.95
N ARG A 123 21.56 6.78 -25.05
CA ARG A 123 22.87 7.10 -25.61
C ARG A 123 22.98 8.57 -26.01
N MET A 124 21.95 9.10 -26.68
CA MET A 124 21.91 10.51 -27.11
C MET A 124 21.90 11.45 -25.90
N VAL A 125 21.04 11.18 -24.90
CA VAL A 125 20.85 12.07 -23.76
C VAL A 125 22.00 11.98 -22.75
N MET A 126 22.55 10.78 -22.52
CA MET A 126 23.57 10.55 -21.48
C MET A 126 24.98 10.48 -22.02
N GLY A 127 25.16 10.36 -23.33
CA GLY A 127 26.49 10.26 -23.97
C GLY A 127 27.25 9.00 -23.61
N ILE A 128 26.54 7.88 -23.31
CA ILE A 128 27.11 6.61 -22.86
C ILE A 128 27.14 5.58 -23.99
N PRO A 129 28.23 4.79 -24.13
CA PRO A 129 28.40 3.85 -25.24
C PRO A 129 27.72 2.48 -25.02
N PHE A 130 26.76 2.33 -24.08
CA PHE A 130 26.13 1.05 -23.82
C PHE A 130 25.03 0.73 -24.84
N HIS A 131 24.98 -0.56 -25.26
CA HIS A 131 24.06 -1.05 -26.28
C HIS A 131 22.77 -1.62 -25.66
N ASP A 132 22.85 -2.26 -24.48
CA ASP A 132 21.70 -2.91 -23.84
C ASP A 132 21.66 -2.72 -22.31
N LEU A 133 21.13 -1.59 -21.86
CA LEU A 133 20.91 -1.34 -20.42
C LEU A 133 19.69 -2.07 -19.84
N ASN A 134 18.89 -2.74 -20.69
CA ASN A 134 17.74 -3.52 -20.26
C ASN A 134 18.08 -4.98 -19.89
N SER A 135 19.32 -5.41 -20.05
CA SER A 135 19.75 -6.72 -19.58
C SER A 135 19.79 -6.76 -18.06
N SER A 136 19.14 -7.77 -17.45
CA SER A 136 19.10 -7.92 -16.00
C SER A 136 20.33 -8.63 -15.44
N THR A 137 21.09 -9.36 -16.26
CA THR A 137 22.31 -10.04 -15.83
C THR A 137 23.49 -9.08 -15.90
N ARG A 138 24.16 -8.84 -14.77
CA ARG A 138 25.30 -7.92 -14.65
C ARG A 138 26.30 -8.45 -13.64
N GLY A 139 27.57 -8.10 -13.84
CA GLY A 139 28.63 -8.42 -12.91
C GLY A 139 29.19 -7.17 -12.24
N PHE A 140 29.56 -7.30 -10.97
CA PHE A 140 30.10 -6.19 -10.18
C PHE A 140 31.25 -6.68 -9.29
N GLN A 141 32.28 -5.87 -9.12
CA GLN A 141 33.10 -5.97 -7.93
C GLN A 141 32.31 -5.46 -6.72
N ARG A 142 32.50 -6.09 -5.56
CA ARG A 142 31.78 -5.74 -4.33
C ARG A 142 31.80 -4.24 -4.03
N ARG A 143 32.96 -3.60 -4.17
CA ARG A 143 33.16 -2.16 -3.91
C ARG A 143 32.22 -1.26 -4.70
N VAL A 144 31.81 -1.64 -5.91
CA VAL A 144 30.88 -0.86 -6.73
C VAL A 144 29.49 -0.78 -6.09
N LEU A 145 29.01 -1.90 -5.54
CA LEU A 145 27.69 -1.97 -4.91
C LEU A 145 27.67 -1.41 -3.48
N GLU A 146 28.83 -1.24 -2.85
CA GLU A 146 28.98 -0.58 -1.55
C GLU A 146 29.05 0.95 -1.70
N GLU A 147 29.61 1.46 -2.80
CA GLU A 147 29.78 2.89 -3.03
C GLU A 147 28.63 3.53 -3.82
N VAL A 148 28.07 2.80 -4.81
CA VAL A 148 26.98 3.32 -5.64
C VAL A 148 25.65 3.18 -4.88
N ALA A 149 25.07 4.30 -4.48
CA ALA A 149 23.76 4.32 -3.83
C ALA A 149 22.65 3.88 -4.79
N VAL A 150 22.02 2.72 -4.52
CA VAL A 150 20.94 2.15 -5.33
C VAL A 150 19.62 2.23 -4.58
N TYR A 151 18.64 2.97 -5.12
CA TYR A 151 17.30 3.06 -4.58
C TYR A 151 16.22 3.07 -5.67
N GLY A 152 15.01 2.66 -5.34
CA GLY A 152 13.88 2.62 -6.28
C GLY A 152 14.17 1.72 -7.50
N GLU A 153 13.90 2.19 -8.70
CA GLU A 153 14.13 1.48 -9.97
C GLU A 153 15.54 1.73 -10.56
N LEU A 154 16.44 2.39 -9.82
CA LEU A 154 17.77 2.79 -10.33
C LEU A 154 18.75 1.63 -10.49
N TYR A 155 18.46 0.42 -9.97
CA TYR A 155 19.29 -0.76 -10.15
C TYR A 155 19.61 -1.04 -11.65
N ARG A 156 18.73 -0.62 -12.57
CA ARG A 156 18.96 -0.75 -14.02
C ARG A 156 20.08 0.12 -14.51
N PHE A 157 20.35 1.21 -13.83
CA PHE A 157 21.31 2.22 -14.24
C PHE A 157 22.62 2.16 -13.45
N ILE A 158 22.86 1.11 -12.62
CA ILE A 158 24.11 0.95 -11.88
C ILE A 158 25.34 1.07 -12.79
N PRO A 159 25.40 0.48 -14.01
CA PRO A 159 26.56 0.65 -14.88
C PRO A 159 26.82 2.11 -15.27
N VAL A 160 25.76 2.90 -15.41
CA VAL A 160 25.85 4.33 -15.72
C VAL A 160 26.37 5.12 -14.53
N LEU A 161 25.79 4.87 -13.34
CA LEU A 161 26.20 5.52 -12.10
C LEU A 161 27.64 5.16 -11.72
N ALA A 162 28.01 3.88 -11.86
CA ALA A 162 29.38 3.42 -11.63
C ALA A 162 30.38 4.14 -12.55
N ARG A 163 30.07 4.25 -13.84
CA ARG A 163 30.94 4.98 -14.80
C ARG A 163 31.09 6.46 -14.43
N GLN A 164 30.02 7.11 -13.95
CA GLN A 164 30.09 8.51 -13.54
C GLN A 164 30.95 8.74 -12.29
N GLN A 165 31.01 7.73 -11.42
CA GLN A 165 31.86 7.73 -10.24
C GLN A 165 33.32 7.29 -10.55
N GLY A 166 33.68 7.10 -11.83
CA GLY A 166 35.02 6.77 -12.26
C GLY A 166 35.36 5.30 -12.25
N PHE A 167 34.40 4.38 -12.04
CA PHE A 167 34.64 2.95 -12.15
C PHE A 167 34.81 2.51 -13.61
N ARG A 168 35.65 1.50 -13.82
CA ARG A 168 35.86 0.87 -15.14
C ARG A 168 34.67 -0.03 -15.47
N VAL A 169 33.82 0.41 -16.41
CA VAL A 169 32.64 -0.34 -16.85
C VAL A 169 32.86 -0.89 -18.26
N GLU A 170 32.69 -2.20 -18.40
CA GLU A 170 32.80 -2.91 -19.68
C GLU A 170 31.45 -3.50 -20.11
N GLU A 171 31.24 -3.67 -21.41
CA GLU A 171 30.07 -4.32 -21.98
C GLU A 171 30.46 -5.62 -22.69
N VAL A 172 29.87 -6.74 -22.27
CA VAL A 172 30.17 -8.08 -22.81
C VAL A 172 28.99 -8.57 -23.65
N LYS A 173 29.30 -9.04 -24.88
CA LYS A 173 28.31 -9.67 -25.76
C LYS A 173 27.90 -11.04 -25.26
N VAL A 174 26.59 -11.26 -25.12
CA VAL A 174 26.00 -12.51 -24.64
C VAL A 174 24.88 -12.98 -25.57
N ARG A 175 24.64 -14.29 -25.60
CA ARG A 175 23.54 -14.89 -26.35
C ARG A 175 22.26 -14.81 -25.51
N HIS A 176 21.21 -14.29 -26.13
CA HIS A 176 19.87 -14.20 -25.49
C HIS A 176 19.16 -15.55 -25.60
N ARG A 177 18.57 -15.98 -24.48
CA ARG A 177 17.77 -17.20 -24.41
C ARG A 177 16.28 -16.85 -24.41
N GLU A 178 15.46 -17.68 -25.06
CA GLU A 178 14.02 -17.47 -25.13
C GLU A 178 13.40 -17.54 -23.73
N GLU A 179 12.67 -16.49 -23.34
CA GLU A 179 12.02 -16.41 -22.02
C GLU A 179 10.80 -17.32 -21.99
N MET A 180 10.80 -18.33 -21.12
CA MET A 180 9.63 -19.18 -20.90
C MET A 180 8.54 -18.39 -20.14
N GLY A 181 7.41 -18.06 -20.80
CA GLY A 181 6.17 -17.68 -20.14
C GLY A 181 5.60 -16.28 -20.40
N ARG A 182 6.24 -15.37 -21.15
CA ARG A 182 5.64 -14.06 -21.48
C ARG A 182 5.75 -13.69 -22.95
N ARG A 183 4.81 -14.22 -23.76
CA ARG A 183 4.54 -13.70 -25.10
C ARG A 183 3.45 -12.63 -24.96
N GLY A 184 3.78 -11.35 -25.04
CA GLY A 184 2.78 -10.25 -25.00
C GLY A 184 3.40 -8.86 -25.11
N PHE A 185 2.58 -7.90 -25.55
CA PHE A 185 2.95 -6.49 -25.62
C PHE A 185 2.82 -5.86 -24.21
N TYR A 186 3.78 -5.02 -23.86
CA TYR A 186 3.68 -4.20 -22.66
C TYR A 186 2.59 -3.13 -22.84
N GLY A 187 1.76 -2.92 -21.82
CA GLY A 187 0.75 -1.85 -21.86
C GLY A 187 1.37 -0.45 -21.88
N VAL A 188 0.63 0.55 -22.41
CA VAL A 188 1.07 1.95 -22.56
C VAL A 188 1.67 2.54 -21.28
N GLY A 189 1.17 2.14 -20.11
CA GLY A 189 1.69 2.58 -18.81
C GLY A 189 3.14 2.18 -18.52
N VAL A 190 3.64 1.09 -19.12
CA VAL A 190 5.03 0.67 -18.98
C VAL A 190 5.96 1.62 -19.76
N TYR A 191 5.50 2.12 -20.91
CA TYR A 191 6.27 3.04 -21.73
C TYR A 191 6.41 4.42 -21.08
N LEU A 192 5.31 4.93 -20.53
CA LEU A 192 5.33 6.19 -19.79
C LEU A 192 6.26 6.10 -18.57
N ARG A 193 6.23 4.99 -17.84
CA ARG A 193 7.15 4.76 -16.70
C ARG A 193 8.60 4.76 -17.16
N ARG A 194 8.93 4.04 -18.24
CA ARG A 194 10.30 4.02 -18.80
C ARG A 194 10.77 5.40 -19.27
N LEU A 195 9.88 6.20 -19.84
CA LEU A 195 10.20 7.58 -20.21
C LEU A 195 10.51 8.43 -18.96
N LEU A 196 9.70 8.29 -17.90
CA LEU A 196 9.94 8.96 -16.62
C LEU A 196 11.24 8.50 -15.96
N ASP A 197 11.61 7.21 -16.08
CA ASP A 197 12.88 6.68 -15.58
C ASP A 197 14.07 7.31 -16.32
N ILE A 198 13.98 7.47 -17.65
CA ILE A 198 15.01 8.17 -18.44
C ILE A 198 15.12 9.63 -17.98
N LEU A 199 14.00 10.31 -17.80
CA LEU A 199 13.98 11.70 -17.34
C LEU A 199 14.61 11.82 -15.95
N ALA A 200 14.23 10.92 -15.03
CA ALA A 200 14.75 10.88 -13.66
C ALA A 200 16.26 10.64 -13.63
N ILE A 201 16.76 9.62 -14.35
CA ILE A 201 18.19 9.34 -14.37
C ILE A 201 18.98 10.46 -15.05
N THR A 202 18.47 11.04 -16.14
CA THR A 202 19.08 12.17 -16.82
C THR A 202 19.21 13.37 -15.88
N PHE A 203 18.14 13.65 -15.13
CA PHE A 203 18.13 14.72 -14.14
C PHE A 203 19.15 14.44 -13.03
N LEU A 204 19.14 13.24 -12.45
CA LEU A 204 20.07 12.83 -11.39
C LEU A 204 21.54 12.85 -11.84
N THR A 205 21.82 12.49 -13.08
CA THR A 205 23.20 12.36 -13.55
C THR A 205 23.79 13.66 -14.11
N ARG A 206 22.96 14.53 -14.73
CA ARG A 206 23.44 15.77 -15.38
C ARG A 206 23.18 17.04 -14.57
N PHE A 207 22.09 17.06 -13.81
CA PHE A 207 21.61 18.30 -13.21
C PHE A 207 21.65 18.32 -11.69
N THR A 208 21.90 17.17 -11.03
CA THR A 208 21.96 17.10 -9.55
C THR A 208 23.09 17.96 -8.99
N GLN A 209 24.19 18.13 -9.70
CA GLN A 209 25.29 18.98 -9.24
C GLN A 209 25.10 20.48 -9.54
N ARG A 210 24.19 20.84 -10.48
CA ARG A 210 23.97 22.23 -10.92
C ARG A 210 22.53 22.47 -11.35
N PRO A 211 21.53 22.33 -10.47
CA PRO A 211 20.12 22.42 -10.81
C PRO A 211 19.72 23.80 -11.36
N LEU A 212 20.35 24.86 -10.88
CA LEU A 212 20.08 26.22 -11.35
C LEU A 212 20.35 26.38 -12.85
N ARG A 213 21.32 25.68 -13.42
CA ARG A 213 21.59 25.77 -14.86
C ARG A 213 20.41 25.21 -15.67
N PHE A 214 19.85 24.08 -15.27
CA PHE A 214 18.74 23.47 -16.00
C PHE A 214 17.45 24.31 -15.86
N PHE A 215 17.02 24.51 -14.63
CA PHE A 215 15.80 25.26 -14.36
C PHE A 215 15.92 26.73 -14.75
N GLY A 216 17.12 27.31 -14.64
CA GLY A 216 17.40 28.67 -15.04
C GLY A 216 17.28 28.87 -16.55
N TYR A 217 17.85 27.99 -17.39
CA TYR A 217 17.71 28.10 -18.84
C TYR A 217 16.26 27.92 -19.30
N VAL A 218 15.55 26.90 -18.81
CA VAL A 218 14.15 26.65 -19.16
C VAL A 218 13.26 27.81 -18.67
N GLY A 219 13.49 28.26 -17.45
CA GLY A 219 12.77 29.40 -16.86
C GLY A 219 13.02 30.70 -17.60
N PHE A 220 14.26 30.98 -18.01
CA PHE A 220 14.60 32.16 -18.78
C PHE A 220 13.93 32.16 -20.19
N ILE A 221 13.95 31.00 -20.87
CA ILE A 221 13.26 30.88 -22.17
C ILE A 221 11.75 31.08 -21.98
N ALA A 222 11.14 30.51 -20.93
CA ALA A 222 9.72 30.70 -20.64
C ALA A 222 9.37 32.19 -20.37
N ILE A 223 10.24 32.90 -19.61
CA ILE A 223 10.07 34.34 -19.36
C ILE A 223 10.15 35.13 -20.66
N VAL A 224 11.17 34.88 -21.50
CA VAL A 224 11.34 35.60 -22.78
C VAL A 224 10.14 35.37 -23.70
N LEU A 225 9.71 34.10 -23.85
CA LEU A 225 8.53 33.79 -24.65
C LEU A 225 7.26 34.41 -24.06
N GLY A 226 7.10 34.39 -22.77
CA GLY A 226 5.98 35.03 -22.06
C GLY A 226 5.96 36.55 -22.30
N LEU A 227 7.11 37.21 -22.19
CA LEU A 227 7.23 38.65 -22.49
C LEU A 227 6.92 38.98 -23.95
N LEU A 228 7.39 38.18 -24.91
CA LEU A 228 7.07 38.34 -26.31
C LEU A 228 5.56 38.19 -26.57
N MET A 229 4.91 37.19 -25.93
CA MET A 229 3.46 37.01 -26.03
C MET A 229 2.66 38.16 -25.39
N VAL A 230 3.17 38.80 -24.35
CA VAL A 230 2.55 39.99 -23.70
C VAL A 230 2.81 41.26 -24.48
N ALA A 231 3.98 41.39 -25.09
CA ALA A 231 4.41 42.63 -25.79
C ALA A 231 3.46 43.02 -26.94
N GLN A 232 3.01 42.07 -27.75
CA GLN A 232 2.13 42.35 -28.90
C GLN A 232 0.74 42.89 -28.47
N PRO A 233 -0.01 42.27 -27.49
CA PRO A 233 -1.25 42.86 -26.99
C PRO A 233 -1.05 44.19 -26.27
N LEU A 234 0.09 44.34 -25.55
CA LEU A 234 0.42 45.59 -24.86
C LEU A 234 0.70 46.74 -25.84
N TYR A 235 1.50 46.49 -26.91
CA TYR A 235 1.74 47.43 -27.98
C TYR A 235 0.44 47.90 -28.64
N ALA A 236 -0.45 46.95 -28.97
CA ALA A 236 -1.74 47.24 -29.57
C ALA A 236 -2.67 48.04 -28.64
N LYS A 237 -2.52 47.96 -27.30
CA LYS A 237 -3.24 48.76 -26.33
C LYS A 237 -2.70 50.18 -26.24
N ILE A 238 -1.39 50.38 -26.31
CA ILE A 238 -0.75 51.69 -26.14
C ILE A 238 -0.96 52.55 -27.40
N PHE A 239 -0.91 51.93 -28.58
CA PHE A 239 -0.95 52.64 -29.89
C PHE A 239 -2.22 52.37 -30.69
N GLY A 240 -3.20 51.63 -30.18
CA GLY A 240 -4.46 51.29 -30.82
C GLY A 240 -5.63 51.21 -29.84
N GLU A 241 -6.84 51.24 -30.36
CA GLU A 241 -8.06 51.05 -29.56
C GLU A 241 -8.30 49.57 -29.31
N GLY A 242 -8.26 49.11 -28.06
CA GLY A 242 -8.61 47.73 -27.69
C GLY A 242 -8.49 47.44 -26.21
N SER A 243 -9.37 46.55 -25.71
CA SER A 243 -9.34 46.02 -24.36
C SER A 243 -8.31 44.87 -24.23
N LEU A 244 -7.61 44.79 -23.10
CA LEU A 244 -6.73 43.65 -22.76
C LEU A 244 -7.50 42.42 -22.28
N GLN A 245 -8.77 42.62 -21.84
CA GLN A 245 -9.55 41.53 -21.22
C GLN A 245 -9.92 40.39 -22.17
N ASP A 246 -10.07 40.68 -23.48
CA ASP A 246 -10.48 39.70 -24.49
C ASP A 246 -9.30 39.12 -25.31
N ARG A 247 -8.06 39.27 -24.81
CA ARG A 247 -6.87 38.74 -25.52
C ARG A 247 -6.25 37.55 -24.82
N PRO A 248 -6.58 36.30 -25.20
CA PRO A 248 -6.03 35.07 -24.60
C PRO A 248 -4.49 35.06 -24.60
N LEU A 249 -3.85 35.66 -25.60
CA LEU A 249 -2.40 35.70 -25.73
C LEU A 249 -1.72 36.49 -24.61
N PHE A 250 -2.35 37.55 -24.09
CA PHE A 250 -1.86 38.30 -22.93
C PHE A 250 -1.86 37.44 -21.66
N VAL A 251 -2.96 36.73 -21.41
CA VAL A 251 -3.10 35.84 -20.22
C VAL A 251 -2.12 34.67 -20.32
N MET A 252 -2.02 34.04 -21.50
CA MET A 252 -1.07 32.96 -21.73
C MET A 252 0.38 33.40 -21.53
N GLY A 253 0.75 34.58 -22.03
CA GLY A 253 2.09 35.15 -21.86
C GLY A 253 2.41 35.44 -20.39
N ALA A 254 1.45 36.02 -19.64
CA ALA A 254 1.60 36.26 -18.20
C ALA A 254 1.77 34.96 -17.40
N ILE A 255 0.97 33.94 -17.70
CA ILE A 255 1.08 32.62 -17.07
C ILE A 255 2.45 31.98 -17.36
N LEU A 256 2.88 32.01 -18.63
CA LEU A 256 4.17 31.45 -19.05
C LEU A 256 5.35 32.19 -18.41
N GLY A 257 5.30 33.51 -18.31
CA GLY A 257 6.31 34.31 -17.62
C GLY A 257 6.40 33.99 -16.14
N THR A 258 5.25 33.89 -15.44
CA THR A 258 5.18 33.51 -14.03
C THR A 258 5.73 32.10 -13.80
N PHE A 259 5.39 31.15 -14.68
CA PHE A 259 5.94 29.80 -14.66
C PHE A 259 7.46 29.78 -14.82
N GLY A 260 8.00 30.64 -15.70
CA GLY A 260 9.44 30.81 -15.87
C GLY A 260 10.14 31.29 -14.60
N VAL A 261 9.56 32.25 -13.87
CA VAL A 261 10.07 32.71 -12.56
C VAL A 261 10.03 31.59 -11.52
N GLN A 262 8.96 30.79 -11.49
CA GLN A 262 8.87 29.65 -10.58
C GLN A 262 9.95 28.60 -10.86
N LEU A 263 10.26 28.32 -12.14
CA LEU A 263 11.32 27.39 -12.51
C LEU A 263 12.69 27.87 -12.03
N ILE A 264 13.01 29.16 -12.15
CA ILE A 264 14.25 29.72 -11.63
C ILE A 264 14.29 29.56 -10.09
N GLY A 265 13.16 29.81 -9.41
CA GLY A 265 13.03 29.59 -7.96
C GLY A 265 13.32 28.15 -7.57
N PHE A 266 12.81 27.14 -8.28
CA PHE A 266 13.13 25.74 -8.05
C PHE A 266 14.61 25.44 -8.28
N GLY A 267 15.24 26.06 -9.27
CA GLY A 267 16.68 25.97 -9.50
C GLY A 267 17.50 26.48 -8.32
N LEU A 268 17.14 27.65 -7.78
CA LEU A 268 17.79 28.23 -6.59
C LEU A 268 17.61 27.36 -5.35
N ILE A 269 16.40 26.85 -5.09
CA ILE A 269 16.14 25.92 -3.97
C ILE A 269 17.01 24.67 -4.11
N GLY A 270 17.10 24.09 -5.31
CA GLY A 270 17.97 22.95 -5.57
C GLY A 270 19.45 23.24 -5.29
N GLU A 271 19.96 24.40 -5.69
CA GLU A 271 21.34 24.84 -5.42
C GLU A 271 21.60 25.00 -3.91
N ILE A 272 20.63 25.56 -3.16
CA ILE A 272 20.71 25.69 -1.70
C ILE A 272 20.76 24.31 -1.03
N ILE A 273 19.93 23.37 -1.47
CA ILE A 273 19.91 22.00 -0.93
C ILE A 273 21.28 21.33 -1.13
N ILE A 274 21.85 21.46 -2.33
CA ILE A 274 23.19 20.90 -2.63
C ILE A 274 24.25 21.60 -1.77
N PHE A 275 24.24 22.91 -1.67
CA PHE A 275 25.18 23.66 -0.86
C PHE A 275 25.14 23.24 0.62
N THR A 276 23.96 23.03 1.18
CA THR A 276 23.79 22.58 2.58
C THR A 276 24.19 21.13 2.79
N GLN A 277 24.15 20.29 1.75
CA GLN A 277 24.52 18.86 1.79
C GLN A 277 25.99 18.64 1.36
N ALA A 278 26.66 19.63 0.77
CA ALA A 278 28.02 19.53 0.24
C ALA A 278 29.06 18.96 1.21
N PRO A 279 29.01 19.23 2.53
CA PRO A 279 29.97 18.64 3.48
C PRO A 279 29.85 17.11 3.60
N ASN A 280 28.73 16.53 3.21
CA ASN A 280 28.44 15.08 3.28
C ASN A 280 28.67 14.35 1.95
N LEU A 281 28.94 15.09 0.87
CA LEU A 281 29.18 14.55 -0.46
C LEU A 281 30.70 14.49 -0.71
N ARG A 282 31.27 13.30 -0.59
CA ARG A 282 32.65 13.04 -1.02
C ARG A 282 32.66 12.70 -2.52
N ASP A 283 32.80 13.71 -3.36
CA ASP A 283 32.82 13.58 -4.84
C ASP A 283 34.19 13.22 -5.42
N TYR A 284 35.16 12.82 -4.61
CA TYR A 284 36.50 12.46 -5.09
C TYR A 284 36.98 11.16 -4.45
N LYS A 285 37.71 10.37 -5.24
CA LYS A 285 38.46 9.19 -4.78
C LYS A 285 39.93 9.56 -4.69
N VAL A 286 40.53 9.25 -3.56
CA VAL A 286 41.98 9.21 -3.44
C VAL A 286 42.40 7.80 -3.86
N GLU A 287 43.21 7.69 -4.89
CA GLU A 287 43.84 6.42 -5.30
C GLU A 287 44.85 6.05 -4.21
N GLU A 288 44.46 5.18 -3.28
CA GLU A 288 45.42 4.62 -2.33
C GLU A 288 46.33 3.64 -3.07
N PRO A 289 47.68 3.75 -2.95
CA PRO A 289 48.59 2.78 -3.51
C PRO A 289 48.27 1.41 -2.92
N GLN A 290 48.03 0.44 -3.77
CA GLN A 290 47.83 -0.95 -3.32
C GLN A 290 49.01 -1.38 -2.46
N PRO A 291 48.81 -1.92 -1.22
CA PRO A 291 49.90 -2.55 -0.49
C PRO A 291 50.46 -3.73 -1.29
N PRO A 292 51.77 -3.94 -1.27
CA PRO A 292 52.41 -5.04 -2.01
C PRO A 292 51.84 -6.39 -1.54
N GLU A 293 51.53 -7.27 -2.49
CA GLU A 293 51.05 -8.63 -2.23
C GLU A 293 52.00 -9.33 -1.26
N PRO A 294 51.51 -9.98 -0.18
CA PRO A 294 52.37 -10.81 0.64
C PRO A 294 52.80 -12.05 -0.11
N GLY A 295 54.10 -12.19 -0.26
CA GLY A 295 54.76 -13.38 -0.86
C GLY A 295 54.42 -14.65 -0.08
N PRO A 296 54.57 -15.86 -0.75
CA PRO A 296 54.20 -17.12 -0.13
C PRO A 296 55.24 -17.54 0.91
N GLY A 297 54.83 -17.62 2.18
CA GLY A 297 55.75 -18.09 3.21
C GLY A 297 55.16 -18.34 4.58
N THR A 298 55.10 -19.60 4.93
CA THR A 298 55.24 -20.24 6.24
C THR A 298 54.06 -20.22 7.22
N GLY A 299 53.67 -21.44 7.56
CA GLY A 299 52.62 -21.84 8.48
C GLY A 299 52.81 -21.35 9.93
N GLY A 300 51.73 -21.14 10.57
CA GLY A 300 51.62 -20.88 12.00
C GLY A 300 50.25 -21.36 12.52
N ALA A 301 50.33 -22.22 13.49
CA ALA A 301 49.29 -23.04 14.12
C ALA A 301 47.99 -22.30 14.52
N ALA A 302 46.87 -22.97 14.32
CA ALA A 302 45.57 -22.60 14.84
C ALA A 302 45.48 -22.81 16.37
N PRO A 303 44.82 -21.94 17.12
CA PRO A 303 44.42 -22.21 18.50
C PRO A 303 43.07 -22.95 18.55
N LEU A 304 43.01 -23.95 19.40
CA LEU A 304 41.86 -24.78 19.76
C LEU A 304 40.74 -23.96 20.49
N PRO A 305 39.49 -24.35 20.33
CA PRO A 305 38.37 -23.71 21.06
C PRO A 305 38.23 -24.31 22.49
N PRO A 306 37.75 -23.55 23.48
CA PRO A 306 37.55 -24.05 24.84
C PRO A 306 36.20 -24.70 25.02
N GLY A 307 36.24 -25.88 25.66
CA GLY A 307 35.38 -26.45 26.67
C GLY A 307 33.87 -26.59 26.48
N ALA A 308 33.42 -27.79 26.26
CA ALA A 308 32.03 -28.23 26.48
C ALA A 308 31.75 -28.45 27.98
N PRO A 309 30.52 -28.24 28.49
CA PRO A 309 30.11 -28.57 29.85
C PRO A 309 29.69 -30.06 29.98
N PRO A 310 29.74 -30.64 31.19
CA PRO A 310 29.58 -32.06 31.42
C PRO A 310 28.11 -32.53 31.47
N PRO A 311 27.87 -33.83 31.27
CA PRO A 311 26.52 -34.40 31.35
C PRO A 311 26.22 -34.79 32.80
N GLY A 312 25.01 -34.55 33.27
CA GLY A 312 24.56 -35.03 34.56
C GLY A 312 23.11 -34.75 34.84
N GLY A 313 22.33 -35.76 35.09
CA GLY A 313 21.02 -35.64 35.73
C GLY A 313 19.98 -36.63 35.21
N ALA A 314 19.96 -37.82 35.82
CA ALA A 314 18.93 -38.83 35.58
C ALA A 314 17.55 -38.38 36.07
N SER A 315 16.53 -38.59 35.23
CA SER A 315 15.11 -38.47 35.62
C SER A 315 14.62 -39.70 36.34
N PRO A 316 13.73 -39.57 37.36
CA PRO A 316 13.18 -40.70 38.07
C PRO A 316 12.08 -41.40 37.29
N VAL A 317 12.11 -42.71 37.34
CA VAL A 317 11.13 -43.65 36.78
C VAL A 317 9.85 -43.58 37.64
N VAL A 318 8.71 -43.33 36.99
CA VAL A 318 7.37 -43.45 37.58
C VAL A 318 6.83 -44.86 37.28
N PRO A 319 6.26 -45.59 38.26
CA PRO A 319 5.72 -46.94 38.05
C PRO A 319 4.38 -46.91 37.27
N PRO A 320 4.01 -47.99 36.57
CA PRO A 320 2.83 -48.04 35.73
C PRO A 320 1.54 -48.08 36.57
N ALA A 321 0.62 -47.18 36.25
CA ALA A 321 -0.72 -47.12 36.81
C ALA A 321 -1.62 -48.25 36.25
N ALA A 322 -2.49 -48.76 37.11
CA ALA A 322 -3.44 -49.83 36.86
C ALA A 322 -4.39 -49.57 35.71
N ALA A 323 -4.83 -50.65 35.03
CA ALA A 323 -5.77 -50.63 33.93
C ALA A 323 -7.13 -50.00 34.32
N PRO A 324 -7.73 -49.16 33.49
CA PRO A 324 -9.06 -48.60 33.75
C PRO A 324 -10.16 -49.59 33.36
N ALA A 325 -11.24 -49.55 34.17
CA ALA A 325 -12.50 -50.26 33.96
C ALA A 325 -13.18 -49.87 32.64
N PRO A 326 -14.12 -50.65 32.07
CA PRO A 326 -14.67 -50.42 30.75
C PRO A 326 -15.42 -49.09 30.67
N ALA A 327 -15.05 -48.32 29.67
CA ALA A 327 -15.59 -47.03 29.36
C ALA A 327 -17.08 -47.10 29.09
N ARG A 328 -17.83 -46.20 29.74
CA ARG A 328 -19.19 -45.83 29.37
C ARG A 328 -19.13 -45.20 27.95
N ALA A 329 -20.24 -45.39 27.20
CA ALA A 329 -20.42 -44.90 25.84
C ALA A 329 -19.80 -43.49 25.66
N SER A 330 -18.99 -43.36 24.63
CA SER A 330 -18.25 -42.17 24.25
C SER A 330 -19.18 -40.94 24.09
N ASP A 331 -19.08 -39.99 25.00
CA ASP A 331 -19.46 -38.58 24.77
C ASP A 331 -18.44 -37.94 23.87
N GLU A 332 -18.22 -38.46 22.67
CA GLU A 332 -17.53 -37.67 21.63
C GLU A 332 -18.45 -36.51 21.22
N PRO A 333 -17.99 -35.28 21.34
CA PRO A 333 -18.79 -34.14 20.93
C PRO A 333 -19.10 -34.28 19.43
N LEU A 334 -20.36 -34.11 19.04
CA LEU A 334 -20.81 -34.17 17.66
C LEU A 334 -19.87 -33.33 16.75
N PRO A 335 -19.54 -33.79 15.54
CA PRO A 335 -18.63 -33.10 14.66
C PRO A 335 -19.20 -31.72 14.25
N LEU A 336 -18.31 -30.76 14.10
CA LEU A 336 -18.66 -29.46 13.55
C LEU A 336 -19.04 -29.59 12.06
N ARG A 337 -20.09 -28.91 11.64
CA ARG A 337 -20.55 -28.85 10.26
C ARG A 337 -20.72 -27.40 9.81
N VAL A 338 -20.09 -27.04 8.66
CA VAL A 338 -20.25 -25.72 8.04
C VAL A 338 -21.28 -25.81 6.92
N ARG A 339 -22.17 -24.83 6.87
CA ARG A 339 -23.15 -24.64 5.80
C ARG A 339 -23.41 -23.16 5.55
N GLU A 340 -24.06 -22.85 4.46
CA GLU A 340 -24.62 -21.53 4.25
C GLU A 340 -25.87 -21.33 5.11
N LEU A 341 -26.18 -20.06 5.41
CA LEU A 341 -27.40 -19.64 6.11
C LEU A 341 -28.62 -19.99 5.27
N LEU A 342 -29.62 -20.60 5.86
CA LEU A 342 -30.86 -20.95 5.19
C LEU A 342 -31.88 -19.79 5.26
N PRO A 343 -32.76 -19.69 4.27
CA PRO A 343 -33.87 -18.72 4.31
C PRO A 343 -34.70 -18.86 5.60
N GLY A 344 -34.93 -17.75 6.29
CA GLY A 344 -35.71 -17.71 7.52
C GLY A 344 -34.89 -17.84 8.82
N GLU A 345 -33.58 -18.07 8.75
CA GLU A 345 -32.70 -18.13 9.92
C GLU A 345 -32.13 -16.78 10.36
N ASP A 346 -32.51 -15.67 9.71
CA ASP A 346 -32.01 -14.32 10.03
C ASP A 346 -32.17 -13.95 11.50
N ALA A 347 -33.29 -14.29 12.12
CA ALA A 347 -33.53 -14.00 13.55
C ALA A 347 -32.55 -14.76 14.46
N GLN A 348 -32.24 -16.02 14.11
CA GLN A 348 -31.26 -16.83 14.86
C GLN A 348 -29.84 -16.28 14.64
N TRP A 349 -29.50 -15.84 13.43
CA TRP A 349 -28.27 -15.17 13.11
C TRP A 349 -28.09 -13.90 13.96
N ASP A 350 -29.06 -13.04 13.97
CA ASP A 350 -29.03 -11.77 14.71
C ASP A 350 -28.98 -12.01 16.24
N ALA A 351 -29.64 -13.06 16.75
CA ALA A 351 -29.55 -13.46 18.16
C ALA A 351 -28.13 -13.93 18.49
N PHE A 352 -27.47 -14.72 17.63
CA PHE A 352 -26.09 -15.14 17.79
C PHE A 352 -25.14 -13.93 17.80
N VAL A 353 -25.30 -13.00 16.84
CA VAL A 353 -24.53 -11.75 16.79
C VAL A 353 -24.65 -10.94 18.08
N ARG A 354 -25.88 -10.76 18.58
CA ARG A 354 -26.15 -9.98 19.82
C ARG A 354 -25.60 -10.63 21.07
N SER A 355 -25.52 -11.96 21.12
CA SER A 355 -24.97 -12.72 22.25
C SER A 355 -23.45 -12.83 22.23
N HIS A 356 -22.81 -12.68 21.06
CA HIS A 356 -21.37 -12.87 20.94
C HIS A 356 -20.61 -11.61 21.41
N PRO A 357 -19.55 -11.73 22.26
CA PRO A 357 -18.80 -10.59 22.79
C PRO A 357 -18.21 -9.65 21.74
N GLN A 358 -17.80 -10.20 20.59
CA GLN A 358 -17.25 -9.45 19.44
C GLN A 358 -18.30 -9.13 18.38
N GLY A 359 -19.58 -9.38 18.63
CA GLY A 359 -20.67 -9.01 17.75
C GLY A 359 -20.73 -7.49 17.52
N THR A 360 -21.03 -7.08 16.31
CA THR A 360 -21.16 -5.66 15.96
C THR A 360 -22.41 -5.42 15.11
N PHE A 361 -22.84 -4.17 15.00
CA PHE A 361 -23.95 -3.77 14.14
C PHE A 361 -23.83 -4.32 12.71
N PHE A 362 -22.61 -4.37 12.19
CA PHE A 362 -22.35 -4.79 10.81
C PHE A 362 -22.48 -6.30 10.58
N HIS A 363 -22.44 -7.13 11.64
CA HIS A 363 -22.69 -8.57 11.54
C HIS A 363 -24.18 -8.91 11.42
N LEU A 364 -25.09 -7.97 11.72
CA LEU A 364 -26.53 -8.20 11.60
C LEU A 364 -26.91 -8.55 10.16
N SER A 365 -27.83 -9.50 10.00
CA SER A 365 -28.31 -9.99 8.71
C SER A 365 -28.84 -8.89 7.79
N GLY A 366 -29.46 -7.86 8.36
CA GLY A 366 -29.93 -6.69 7.65
C GLY A 366 -28.85 -5.95 6.87
N TRP A 367 -27.60 -5.92 7.35
CA TRP A 367 -26.52 -5.26 6.59
C TRP A 367 -26.26 -5.97 5.26
N ALA A 368 -26.22 -7.28 5.26
CA ALA A 368 -26.03 -8.08 4.04
C ALA A 368 -27.19 -7.89 3.06
N ARG A 369 -28.45 -7.79 3.57
CA ARG A 369 -29.64 -7.50 2.73
C ARG A 369 -29.52 -6.14 2.05
N VAL A 370 -29.17 -5.08 2.79
CA VAL A 370 -28.98 -3.73 2.23
C VAL A 370 -27.85 -3.71 1.20
N VAL A 371 -26.72 -4.40 1.45
CA VAL A 371 -25.63 -4.52 0.48
C VAL A 371 -26.10 -5.21 -0.81
N GLN A 372 -26.84 -6.28 -0.69
CA GLN A 372 -27.36 -7.02 -1.84
C GLN A 372 -28.40 -6.20 -2.62
N GLU A 373 -29.30 -5.52 -1.93
CA GLU A 373 -30.32 -4.68 -2.55
C GLU A 373 -29.71 -3.52 -3.34
N VAL A 374 -28.80 -2.77 -2.71
CA VAL A 374 -28.28 -1.50 -3.27
C VAL A 374 -27.17 -1.75 -4.29
N PHE A 375 -26.26 -2.66 -4.01
CA PHE A 375 -25.05 -2.87 -4.80
C PHE A 375 -25.05 -4.16 -5.61
N ARG A 376 -26.03 -5.05 -5.38
CA ARG A 376 -26.15 -6.35 -6.08
C ARG A 376 -24.90 -7.23 -5.88
N HIS A 377 -24.27 -7.15 -4.71
CA HIS A 377 -23.24 -8.10 -4.32
C HIS A 377 -23.92 -9.37 -3.79
N GLU A 378 -23.53 -10.52 -4.30
CA GLU A 378 -24.06 -11.82 -3.86
C GLU A 378 -23.54 -12.15 -2.46
N SER A 379 -24.43 -12.60 -1.58
CA SER A 379 -24.12 -12.90 -0.18
C SER A 379 -23.94 -14.41 0.00
N HIS A 380 -22.88 -14.80 0.72
CA HIS A 380 -22.53 -16.17 1.08
C HIS A 380 -22.32 -16.30 2.58
N PRO A 381 -23.32 -16.04 3.43
CA PRO A 381 -23.18 -16.10 4.88
C PRO A 381 -23.00 -17.55 5.34
N LEU A 382 -21.96 -17.81 6.13
CA LEU A 382 -21.63 -19.15 6.63
C LEU A 382 -22.00 -19.28 8.09
N VAL A 383 -22.50 -20.46 8.44
CA VAL A 383 -22.79 -20.91 9.80
C VAL A 383 -22.01 -22.20 10.08
N VAL A 384 -21.41 -22.31 11.22
CA VAL A 384 -20.86 -23.57 11.75
C VAL A 384 -21.67 -24.01 12.95
N GLU A 385 -22.11 -25.26 12.94
CA GLU A 385 -22.96 -25.83 13.95
C GLU A 385 -22.41 -27.15 14.51
N ARG A 386 -22.72 -27.45 15.79
CA ARG A 386 -22.48 -28.72 16.40
C ARG A 386 -23.84 -29.31 16.83
N GLY A 387 -24.34 -30.28 16.08
CA GLY A 387 -25.72 -30.74 16.24
C GLY A 387 -26.71 -29.64 15.82
N ARG A 388 -27.39 -29.04 16.80
CA ARG A 388 -28.32 -27.91 16.57
C ARG A 388 -27.77 -26.55 17.06
N ASP A 389 -26.65 -26.58 17.76
CA ASP A 389 -26.08 -25.38 18.39
C ASP A 389 -25.11 -24.68 17.44
N TRP A 390 -25.35 -23.41 17.16
CA TRP A 390 -24.43 -22.60 16.39
C TRP A 390 -23.16 -22.31 17.19
N ARG A 391 -22.02 -22.56 16.58
CA ARG A 391 -20.69 -22.39 17.17
C ARG A 391 -19.93 -21.21 16.55
N GLY A 392 -20.41 -20.71 15.43
CA GLY A 392 -19.82 -19.55 14.79
C GLY A 392 -20.53 -19.17 13.49
N ILE A 393 -20.25 -17.95 13.05
CA ILE A 393 -20.77 -17.38 11.81
C ILE A 393 -19.69 -16.56 11.09
N LEU A 394 -19.84 -16.45 9.77
CA LEU A 394 -19.01 -15.58 8.93
C LEU A 394 -19.86 -14.99 7.82
N PRO A 395 -20.18 -13.69 7.87
CA PRO A 395 -20.82 -13.03 6.75
C PRO A 395 -19.79 -12.86 5.62
N LEU A 396 -20.19 -13.17 4.39
CA LEU A 396 -19.36 -13.03 3.20
C LEU A 396 -20.19 -12.43 2.07
N ALA A 397 -19.56 -11.59 1.25
CA ALA A 397 -20.16 -11.11 0.02
C ALA A 397 -19.16 -11.21 -1.15
N TRP A 398 -19.65 -11.66 -2.29
CA TRP A 398 -18.86 -11.71 -3.52
C TRP A 398 -18.85 -10.36 -4.21
N VAL A 399 -17.70 -9.74 -4.22
CA VAL A 399 -17.47 -8.41 -4.81
C VAL A 399 -16.74 -8.58 -6.14
N GLN A 400 -17.34 -8.04 -7.20
CA GLN A 400 -16.74 -7.98 -8.53
C GLN A 400 -16.46 -6.53 -8.88
N SER A 401 -15.19 -6.18 -9.09
CA SER A 401 -14.76 -4.83 -9.38
C SER A 401 -13.71 -4.80 -10.50
N PRO A 402 -13.82 -3.91 -11.48
CA PRO A 402 -12.79 -3.72 -12.49
C PRO A 402 -11.48 -3.17 -11.90
N PHE A 403 -11.51 -2.64 -10.68
CA PHE A 403 -10.35 -2.03 -10.02
C PHE A 403 -9.60 -2.98 -9.09
N VAL A 404 -10.34 -3.87 -8.39
CA VAL A 404 -9.76 -4.80 -7.40
C VAL A 404 -10.00 -6.27 -7.75
N GLY A 405 -10.62 -6.58 -8.90
CA GLY A 405 -10.86 -7.95 -9.33
C GLY A 405 -12.09 -8.59 -8.68
N ARG A 406 -12.08 -9.93 -8.58
CA ARG A 406 -13.13 -10.75 -7.94
C ARG A 406 -12.63 -11.20 -6.59
N ASN A 407 -13.36 -10.89 -5.51
CA ASN A 407 -12.93 -11.20 -4.15
C ASN A 407 -14.13 -11.48 -3.26
N LEU A 408 -13.92 -12.28 -2.20
CA LEU A 408 -14.85 -12.39 -1.10
C LEU A 408 -14.46 -11.40 -0.02
N VAL A 409 -15.41 -10.63 0.48
CA VAL A 409 -15.20 -9.66 1.55
C VAL A 409 -16.16 -9.98 2.68
N SER A 410 -15.64 -10.07 3.91
CA SER A 410 -16.48 -10.44 5.05
C SER A 410 -17.65 -9.50 5.26
N ILE A 411 -17.46 -8.20 5.10
CA ILE A 411 -18.58 -7.24 5.09
C ILE A 411 -18.19 -6.03 4.24
N PRO A 412 -18.71 -5.88 3.03
CA PRO A 412 -18.52 -4.67 2.23
C PRO A 412 -19.13 -3.42 2.88
N TYR A 413 -18.50 -2.26 2.68
CA TYR A 413 -18.95 -0.94 3.18
C TYR A 413 -18.97 -0.79 4.71
N ALA A 414 -18.49 -1.78 5.45
CA ALA A 414 -18.41 -1.79 6.89
C ALA A 414 -16.96 -1.76 7.41
N VAL A 415 -16.84 -1.57 8.71
CA VAL A 415 -15.54 -1.49 9.39
C VAL A 415 -15.19 -2.80 10.07
N TYR A 416 -16.16 -3.44 10.72
CA TYR A 416 -16.02 -4.68 11.46
C TYR A 416 -16.98 -5.72 10.90
N GLY A 417 -16.55 -6.95 10.76
CA GLY A 417 -17.39 -7.98 10.17
C GLY A 417 -16.64 -9.28 9.90
N GLY A 418 -15.64 -9.57 10.72
CA GLY A 418 -14.87 -10.81 10.63
C GLY A 418 -15.64 -12.04 11.13
N VAL A 419 -14.93 -13.11 11.42
CA VAL A 419 -15.50 -14.33 11.98
C VAL A 419 -15.97 -14.08 13.41
N LEU A 420 -17.17 -14.54 13.76
CA LEU A 420 -17.62 -14.71 15.14
C LEU A 420 -17.68 -16.20 15.43
N ALA A 421 -16.82 -16.69 16.33
CA ALA A 421 -16.74 -18.11 16.69
C ALA A 421 -16.52 -18.28 18.18
N LEU A 422 -17.19 -19.28 18.77
CA LEU A 422 -17.08 -19.63 20.18
C LEU A 422 -15.89 -20.54 20.50
N GLU A 423 -15.23 -21.08 19.45
CA GLU A 423 -14.08 -21.97 19.56
C GLU A 423 -13.20 -21.90 18.30
N ASP A 424 -11.90 -22.13 18.44
CA ASP A 424 -10.91 -22.03 17.36
C ASP A 424 -11.20 -23.01 16.21
N ALA A 425 -11.64 -24.24 16.53
CA ALA A 425 -11.98 -25.25 15.52
C ALA A 425 -13.15 -24.80 14.62
N ALA A 426 -14.15 -24.09 15.17
CA ALA A 426 -15.25 -23.52 14.40
C ALA A 426 -14.77 -22.40 13.48
N GLN A 427 -13.86 -21.56 13.97
CA GLN A 427 -13.23 -20.53 13.15
C GLN A 427 -12.46 -21.10 11.97
N GLU A 428 -11.61 -22.12 12.22
CA GLU A 428 -10.80 -22.73 11.16
C GLU A 428 -11.66 -23.35 10.06
N GLN A 429 -12.77 -24.01 10.42
CA GLN A 429 -13.69 -24.57 9.46
C GLN A 429 -14.41 -23.50 8.62
N LEU A 430 -14.83 -22.39 9.24
CA LEU A 430 -15.42 -21.25 8.50
C LEU A 430 -14.44 -20.68 7.49
N LEU A 431 -13.17 -20.53 7.88
CA LEU A 431 -12.14 -19.99 7.01
C LEU A 431 -11.74 -20.94 5.88
N ALA A 432 -11.73 -22.24 6.16
CA ALA A 432 -11.52 -23.27 5.14
C ALA A 432 -12.63 -23.19 4.09
N ARG A 433 -13.91 -23.21 4.54
CA ARG A 433 -15.06 -23.11 3.61
C ARG A 433 -15.10 -21.80 2.84
N ALA A 434 -14.78 -20.66 3.47
CA ALA A 434 -14.66 -19.37 2.79
C ALA A 434 -13.59 -19.41 1.69
N SER A 435 -12.47 -20.08 1.95
CA SER A 435 -11.40 -20.26 0.96
C SER A 435 -11.84 -21.14 -0.20
N ASP A 436 -12.63 -22.19 0.05
CA ASP A 436 -13.16 -23.05 -1.01
C ASP A 436 -14.16 -22.33 -1.90
N ILE A 437 -15.12 -21.61 -1.30
CA ILE A 437 -16.06 -20.75 -2.05
C ILE A 437 -15.29 -19.71 -2.88
N GLY A 438 -14.26 -19.09 -2.28
CA GLY A 438 -13.43 -18.14 -3.00
C GLY A 438 -12.73 -18.74 -4.22
N ARG A 439 -12.24 -20.00 -4.13
CA ARG A 439 -11.66 -20.72 -5.28
C ARG A 439 -12.72 -21.09 -6.32
N GLU A 440 -13.89 -21.57 -5.90
CA GLU A 440 -15.04 -21.90 -6.77
C GLU A 440 -15.48 -20.66 -7.58
N LEU A 441 -15.55 -19.47 -6.96
CA LEU A 441 -15.93 -18.21 -7.60
C LEU A 441 -14.77 -17.52 -8.35
N GLY A 442 -13.58 -18.11 -8.35
CA GLY A 442 -12.40 -17.58 -9.01
C GLY A 442 -11.90 -16.26 -8.39
N CYS A 443 -12.01 -16.11 -7.08
CA CYS A 443 -11.51 -14.95 -6.34
C CYS A 443 -9.98 -14.93 -6.24
N GLY A 444 -9.42 -13.74 -6.09
CA GLY A 444 -8.00 -13.54 -5.79
C GLY A 444 -7.71 -13.79 -4.30
N TYR A 445 -8.57 -13.26 -3.44
CA TYR A 445 -8.43 -13.37 -1.98
C TYR A 445 -9.79 -13.35 -1.26
N VAL A 446 -9.75 -13.74 0.03
CA VAL A 446 -10.83 -13.47 0.99
C VAL A 446 -10.33 -12.38 1.95
N GLU A 447 -11.06 -11.28 2.09
CA GLU A 447 -10.78 -10.19 3.04
C GLU A 447 -11.65 -10.34 4.28
N LEU A 448 -11.01 -10.40 5.45
CA LEU A 448 -11.66 -10.53 6.74
C LEU A 448 -11.39 -9.27 7.58
N ARG A 449 -12.45 -8.63 8.07
CA ARG A 449 -12.38 -7.34 8.80
C ARG A 449 -12.55 -7.57 10.29
N HIS A 450 -11.50 -8.02 10.96
CA HIS A 450 -11.53 -8.24 12.40
C HIS A 450 -11.28 -6.96 13.20
N LEU A 451 -11.95 -6.85 14.35
CA LEU A 451 -11.72 -5.80 15.33
C LEU A 451 -10.52 -6.12 16.22
N GLU A 452 -10.32 -7.38 16.57
CA GLU A 452 -9.26 -7.86 17.44
C GLU A 452 -8.33 -8.83 16.72
N ALA A 453 -7.08 -8.92 17.20
CA ALA A 453 -6.10 -9.86 16.68
C ALA A 453 -6.55 -11.31 16.95
N ARG A 454 -6.24 -12.21 16.03
CA ARG A 454 -6.56 -13.65 16.17
C ARG A 454 -5.31 -14.51 16.06
N PRO A 455 -5.28 -15.66 16.72
CA PRO A 455 -4.19 -16.62 16.57
C PRO A 455 -4.13 -17.18 15.14
N GLY A 456 -2.93 -17.43 14.63
CA GLY A 456 -2.69 -17.90 13.28
C GLY A 456 -2.28 -16.75 12.35
N GLN A 457 -1.01 -16.66 12.02
CA GLN A 457 -0.48 -15.58 11.18
C GLN A 457 -0.99 -15.68 9.74
N ARG A 458 -1.78 -14.71 9.35
CA ARG A 458 -2.21 -14.45 7.97
C ARG A 458 -1.69 -13.09 7.54
N VAL A 459 -1.72 -12.83 6.24
CA VAL A 459 -1.27 -11.54 5.72
C VAL A 459 -2.20 -10.44 6.23
N GLU A 460 -1.69 -9.53 7.05
CA GLU A 460 -2.46 -8.49 7.73
C GLU A 460 -2.15 -7.11 7.18
N SER A 461 -3.21 -6.29 6.99
CA SER A 461 -3.06 -4.89 6.63
C SER A 461 -2.90 -3.99 7.85
N ARG A 462 -1.84 -3.16 7.87
CA ARG A 462 -1.58 -2.17 8.93
C ARG A 462 -2.12 -0.77 8.65
N LEU A 463 -3.00 -0.62 7.68
CA LEU A 463 -3.43 0.69 7.17
C LEU A 463 -4.47 1.39 8.05
N TYR A 464 -5.24 0.64 8.82
CA TYR A 464 -6.45 1.13 9.47
C TYR A 464 -6.39 1.04 11.00
N VAL A 465 -6.98 2.06 11.62
CA VAL A 465 -7.19 2.15 13.07
C VAL A 465 -8.65 2.52 13.34
N THR A 466 -9.16 2.12 14.50
CA THR A 466 -10.45 2.60 15.02
C THR A 466 -10.25 3.45 16.25
N PHE A 467 -11.31 4.12 16.71
CA PHE A 467 -11.29 5.03 17.85
C PHE A 467 -12.56 4.81 18.67
N ARG A 468 -12.38 4.18 19.82
CA ARG A 468 -13.48 3.87 20.75
C ARG A 468 -13.18 4.45 22.11
N LYS A 469 -14.22 4.86 22.85
CA LYS A 469 -14.09 5.42 24.19
C LYS A 469 -15.30 5.05 25.02
N GLU A 470 -15.08 4.70 26.28
CA GLU A 470 -16.16 4.57 27.25
C GLU A 470 -16.71 5.95 27.60
N LEU A 471 -18.03 6.03 27.71
CA LEU A 471 -18.74 7.24 28.12
C LEU A 471 -19.05 7.14 29.62
N GLU A 472 -18.34 7.92 30.41
CA GLU A 472 -18.48 7.92 31.87
C GLU A 472 -19.07 9.27 32.34
N GLY A 473 -19.99 9.19 33.30
CA GLY A 473 -20.57 10.34 33.94
C GLY A 473 -21.67 11.01 33.12
N ASP A 474 -21.94 12.27 33.48
CA ASP A 474 -22.94 13.12 32.87
C ASP A 474 -22.42 13.97 31.70
N ALA A 475 -23.27 14.84 31.16
CA ALA A 475 -22.92 15.69 30.03
C ALA A 475 -21.70 16.61 30.28
N GLU A 476 -21.56 17.11 31.53
CA GLU A 476 -20.43 17.98 31.89
C GLU A 476 -19.13 17.16 32.02
N SER A 477 -19.20 15.97 32.61
CA SER A 477 -18.07 15.04 32.73
C SER A 477 -17.53 14.66 31.34
N ILE A 478 -18.42 14.38 30.38
CA ILE A 478 -18.04 14.09 28.99
C ILE A 478 -17.34 15.30 28.35
N LEU A 479 -17.86 16.50 28.54
CA LEU A 479 -17.22 17.73 28.04
C LEU A 479 -15.83 17.93 28.67
N LEU A 480 -15.66 17.63 29.96
CA LEU A 480 -14.39 17.75 30.66
C LEU A 480 -13.39 16.66 30.24
N ALA A 481 -13.86 15.50 29.81
CA ALA A 481 -13.03 14.38 29.36
C ALA A 481 -12.38 14.58 27.98
N ILE A 482 -12.83 15.58 27.19
CA ILE A 482 -12.17 15.92 25.91
C ILE A 482 -11.06 16.96 26.15
N PRO A 483 -9.99 16.98 25.31
CA PRO A 483 -8.86 17.91 25.47
C PRO A 483 -9.26 19.39 25.48
N LYS A 484 -8.52 20.20 26.20
CA LYS A 484 -8.78 21.65 26.40
C LYS A 484 -9.03 22.40 25.08
N LYS A 485 -8.28 22.09 24.02
CA LYS A 485 -8.41 22.72 22.70
C LYS A 485 -9.76 22.39 22.06
N ALA A 486 -10.14 21.12 21.99
CA ALA A 486 -11.43 20.70 21.45
C ALA A 486 -12.59 21.26 22.26
N ARG A 487 -12.46 21.29 23.59
CA ARG A 487 -13.44 21.91 24.50
C ARG A 487 -13.66 23.39 24.23
N ALA A 488 -12.60 24.12 23.91
CA ALA A 488 -12.70 25.54 23.53
C ALA A 488 -13.49 25.70 22.21
N GLU A 489 -13.29 24.81 21.24
CA GLU A 489 -14.06 24.79 19.98
C GLU A 489 -15.54 24.49 20.23
N VAL A 490 -15.85 23.50 21.07
CA VAL A 490 -17.23 23.17 21.47
C VAL A 490 -17.92 24.38 22.10
N ARG A 491 -17.26 25.06 23.06
CA ARG A 491 -17.80 26.28 23.70
C ARG A 491 -17.97 27.41 22.69
N ARG A 492 -17.02 27.62 21.81
CA ARG A 492 -17.10 28.62 20.73
C ARG A 492 -18.33 28.38 19.84
N ALA A 493 -18.56 27.14 19.42
CA ALA A 493 -19.71 26.79 18.61
C ALA A 493 -21.02 27.05 19.33
N ARG A 494 -21.14 26.61 20.58
CA ARG A 494 -22.34 26.78 21.41
C ARG A 494 -22.58 28.23 21.81
N ASP A 495 -21.59 28.87 22.45
CA ASP A 495 -21.75 30.13 23.18
C ASP A 495 -21.63 31.36 22.25
N ARG A 496 -20.73 31.31 21.25
CA ARG A 496 -20.52 32.43 20.32
C ARG A 496 -21.34 32.32 19.05
N HIS A 497 -21.54 31.09 18.52
CA HIS A 497 -22.26 30.89 17.26
C HIS A 497 -23.71 30.40 17.48
N GLY A 498 -24.11 30.11 18.70
CA GLY A 498 -25.47 29.67 19.03
C GLY A 498 -25.86 28.33 18.39
N ILE A 499 -24.89 27.48 18.09
CA ILE A 499 -25.11 26.19 17.42
C ILE A 499 -25.79 25.23 18.41
N THR A 500 -26.86 24.58 17.97
CA THR A 500 -27.58 23.57 18.76
C THR A 500 -27.63 22.24 18.02
N MET A 501 -27.70 21.12 18.75
CA MET A 501 -27.86 19.78 18.17
C MET A 501 -29.32 19.34 18.21
N ARG A 502 -29.79 18.68 17.15
CA ARG A 502 -31.12 18.08 17.01
C ARG A 502 -31.00 16.66 16.47
N THR A 503 -31.99 15.81 16.75
CA THR A 503 -32.09 14.42 16.30
C THR A 503 -33.13 14.21 15.19
N ASP A 504 -33.66 15.30 14.64
CA ASP A 504 -34.71 15.36 13.62
C ASP A 504 -34.16 15.63 12.21
N CYS A 505 -32.97 15.12 11.89
CA CYS A 505 -32.32 15.34 10.58
C CYS A 505 -33.08 14.59 9.47
N ASP A 506 -33.47 15.31 8.43
CA ASP A 506 -34.01 14.69 7.22
C ASP A 506 -32.93 14.01 6.38
N LEU A 507 -33.32 12.94 5.68
CA LEU A 507 -32.38 12.17 4.82
C LEU A 507 -31.79 13.02 3.69
N ASP A 508 -32.57 13.92 3.09
CA ASP A 508 -32.09 14.72 1.96
C ASP A 508 -31.08 15.79 2.43
N GLU A 509 -31.33 16.41 3.59
CA GLU A 509 -30.37 17.32 4.23
C GLU A 509 -29.06 16.61 4.56
N PHE A 510 -29.15 15.44 5.20
CA PHE A 510 -27.98 14.63 5.52
C PHE A 510 -27.21 14.26 4.25
N TYR A 511 -27.92 13.75 3.23
CA TYR A 511 -27.28 13.28 2.00
C TYR A 511 -26.58 14.40 1.25
N GLN A 512 -27.17 15.58 1.17
CA GLN A 512 -26.56 16.76 0.56
C GLN A 512 -25.21 17.10 1.22
N LEU A 513 -25.17 17.14 2.56
CA LEU A 513 -23.95 17.43 3.31
C LEU A 513 -22.89 16.33 3.14
N PHE A 514 -23.33 15.07 3.17
CA PHE A 514 -22.46 13.92 2.99
C PHE A 514 -21.80 13.91 1.60
N GLU A 515 -22.60 14.12 0.55
CA GLU A 515 -22.11 14.14 -0.83
C GLU A 515 -21.16 15.30 -1.08
N GLU A 516 -21.51 16.51 -0.64
CA GLU A 516 -20.63 17.69 -0.73
C GLU A 516 -19.27 17.42 -0.05
N ASN A 517 -19.30 16.83 1.13
CA ASN A 517 -18.11 16.47 1.88
C ASN A 517 -17.26 15.43 1.13
N LYS A 518 -17.89 14.37 0.60
CA LYS A 518 -17.19 13.32 -0.17
C LYS A 518 -16.56 13.87 -1.46
N ARG A 519 -17.28 14.72 -2.19
CA ARG A 519 -16.76 15.41 -3.38
C ARG A 519 -15.54 16.25 -3.04
N ARG A 520 -15.60 17.06 -1.99
CA ARG A 520 -14.48 17.89 -1.51
C ARG A 520 -13.25 17.06 -1.16
N LEU A 521 -13.44 15.87 -0.60
CA LEU A 521 -12.38 14.91 -0.27
C LEU A 521 -11.86 14.14 -1.49
N GLY A 522 -12.45 14.34 -2.68
CA GLY A 522 -12.06 13.66 -3.92
C GLY A 522 -12.47 12.18 -3.95
N SER A 523 -13.55 11.82 -3.28
CA SER A 523 -14.05 10.43 -3.22
C SER A 523 -15.49 10.35 -3.74
N PRO A 524 -15.86 9.28 -4.47
CA PRO A 524 -17.25 9.02 -4.82
C PRO A 524 -18.11 8.89 -3.55
N ALA A 525 -19.30 9.48 -3.57
CA ALA A 525 -20.28 9.30 -2.51
C ALA A 525 -21.08 8.00 -2.71
N LEU A 526 -21.45 7.35 -1.61
CA LEU A 526 -22.44 6.28 -1.63
C LEU A 526 -23.78 6.85 -2.12
N PRO A 527 -24.62 6.07 -2.84
CA PRO A 527 -25.87 6.57 -3.37
C PRO A 527 -26.89 6.87 -2.25
N ARG A 528 -27.80 7.83 -2.46
CA ARG A 528 -28.85 8.17 -1.51
C ARG A 528 -29.69 6.95 -1.08
N ARG A 529 -29.98 6.06 -2.02
CA ARG A 529 -30.72 4.82 -1.74
C ARG A 529 -30.05 3.90 -0.71
N TRP A 530 -28.73 3.99 -0.55
CA TRP A 530 -28.00 3.26 0.50
C TRP A 530 -28.45 3.70 1.89
N PHE A 531 -28.54 5.00 2.11
CA PHE A 531 -28.97 5.55 3.39
C PHE A 531 -30.47 5.35 3.63
N ALA A 532 -31.29 5.43 2.58
CA ALA A 532 -32.70 5.11 2.66
C ALA A 532 -32.94 3.65 3.07
N ALA A 533 -32.25 2.71 2.43
CA ALA A 533 -32.35 1.29 2.76
C ALA A 533 -31.85 0.97 4.18
N LEU A 534 -30.81 1.66 4.66
CA LEU A 534 -30.37 1.53 6.07
C LEU A 534 -31.43 2.01 7.07
N LEU A 535 -32.10 3.11 6.77
CA LEU A 535 -33.20 3.63 7.62
C LEU A 535 -34.42 2.70 7.60
N GLU A 536 -34.75 2.14 6.46
CA GLU A 536 -35.85 1.20 6.30
C GLU A 536 -35.58 -0.13 7.02
N GLU A 537 -34.39 -0.70 6.82
CA GLU A 537 -34.00 -2.00 7.37
C GLU A 537 -33.84 -1.97 8.90
N PHE A 538 -33.17 -0.93 9.43
CA PHE A 538 -32.78 -0.88 10.84
C PHE A 538 -33.65 0.03 11.69
N GLY A 539 -34.48 0.85 11.07
CA GLY A 539 -35.46 1.72 11.79
C GLY A 539 -34.84 2.50 12.94
N PRO A 540 -35.28 2.24 14.21
CA PRO A 540 -34.83 2.99 15.36
C PRO A 540 -33.34 2.76 15.73
N ASP A 541 -32.70 1.73 15.19
CA ASP A 541 -31.27 1.50 15.41
C ASP A 541 -30.38 2.43 14.58
N VAL A 542 -30.96 3.25 13.68
CA VAL A 542 -30.28 4.31 12.94
C VAL A 542 -30.77 5.68 13.43
N VAL A 543 -29.86 6.49 13.94
CA VAL A 543 -30.18 7.84 14.44
C VAL A 543 -29.42 8.87 13.65
N MET A 544 -30.12 9.90 13.17
CA MET A 544 -29.52 11.02 12.47
C MET A 544 -29.51 12.27 13.34
N HIS A 545 -28.30 12.82 13.54
CA HIS A 545 -28.08 14.04 14.31
C HIS A 545 -27.71 15.17 13.37
N ARG A 546 -28.18 16.40 13.67
CA ARG A 546 -27.77 17.61 12.95
C ARG A 546 -27.39 18.74 13.90
N ALA A 547 -26.38 19.50 13.52
CA ALA A 547 -26.03 20.76 14.17
C ALA A 547 -26.61 21.91 13.36
N VAL A 548 -27.37 22.76 13.99
CA VAL A 548 -28.07 23.89 13.35
C VAL A 548 -27.61 25.21 13.92
N ASP A 549 -27.54 26.23 13.06
CA ASP A 549 -27.31 27.60 13.49
C ASP A 549 -28.58 28.26 14.05
N PRO A 550 -28.52 29.50 14.61
CA PRO A 550 -29.70 30.21 15.12
C PRO A 550 -30.76 30.48 14.05
N GLN A 551 -30.42 30.44 12.77
CA GLN A 551 -31.35 30.60 11.65
C GLN A 551 -32.01 29.27 11.22
N GLY A 552 -31.70 28.16 11.91
CA GLY A 552 -32.24 26.83 11.61
C GLY A 552 -31.54 26.11 10.45
N ARG A 553 -30.46 26.67 9.91
CA ARG A 553 -29.69 25.99 8.80
C ARG A 553 -28.83 24.88 9.35
N THR A 554 -28.90 23.72 8.73
CA THR A 554 -28.04 22.57 9.08
C THR A 554 -26.63 22.82 8.61
N LEU A 555 -25.67 22.83 9.54
CA LEU A 555 -24.22 23.02 9.29
C LEU A 555 -23.44 21.72 9.18
N ALA A 556 -23.82 20.73 9.98
CA ALA A 556 -23.24 19.40 9.97
C ALA A 556 -24.30 18.36 10.33
N ALA A 557 -24.16 17.15 9.80
CA ALA A 557 -25.04 16.03 10.12
C ALA A 557 -24.24 14.74 10.25
N VAL A 558 -24.72 13.85 11.13
CA VAL A 558 -24.10 12.57 11.45
C VAL A 558 -25.17 11.49 11.52
N MET A 559 -24.99 10.39 10.77
CA MET A 559 -25.77 9.17 10.91
C MET A 559 -25.03 8.22 11.83
N SER A 560 -25.69 7.77 12.88
CA SER A 560 -25.14 6.90 13.93
C SER A 560 -25.92 5.59 14.00
N PHE A 561 -25.23 4.50 14.36
CA PHE A 561 -25.80 3.17 14.56
C PHE A 561 -25.81 2.79 16.04
N ARG A 562 -26.89 2.17 16.50
CA ARG A 562 -27.11 1.69 17.87
C ARG A 562 -26.90 0.19 17.90
N PHE A 563 -26.00 -0.29 18.75
CA PHE A 563 -25.81 -1.72 18.95
C PHE A 563 -25.44 -2.03 20.40
N GLY A 564 -26.35 -2.70 21.11
CA GLY A 564 -26.21 -2.95 22.55
C GLY A 564 -26.01 -1.62 23.31
N THR A 565 -24.91 -1.50 24.02
CA THR A 565 -24.51 -0.28 24.77
C THR A 565 -23.60 0.65 23.98
N THR A 566 -23.36 0.40 22.69
CA THR A 566 -22.47 1.19 21.83
C THR A 566 -23.28 2.07 20.88
N LEU A 567 -22.92 3.36 20.78
CA LEU A 567 -23.34 4.25 19.70
C LEU A 567 -22.15 4.50 18.78
N MET A 568 -22.33 4.18 17.49
CA MET A 568 -21.31 4.40 16.48
C MET A 568 -21.67 5.58 15.57
N ALA A 569 -20.92 6.69 15.63
CA ALA A 569 -21.05 7.84 14.74
C ALA A 569 -20.34 7.59 13.40
N TYR A 570 -21.06 7.08 12.41
CA TYR A 570 -20.44 6.40 11.26
C TYR A 570 -20.34 7.24 9.99
N TYR A 571 -21.45 7.79 9.50
CA TYR A 571 -21.46 8.65 8.32
C TYR A 571 -21.64 10.11 8.71
N SER A 572 -20.86 11.00 8.14
CA SER A 572 -20.97 12.42 8.48
C SER A 572 -20.68 13.32 7.28
N GLY A 573 -21.26 14.50 7.31
CA GLY A 573 -21.01 15.58 6.38
C GLY A 573 -21.12 16.94 7.07
N SER A 574 -20.36 17.92 6.58
CA SER A 574 -20.45 19.31 7.02
C SER A 574 -20.35 20.25 5.84
N ARG A 575 -21.03 21.41 5.91
CA ARG A 575 -20.96 22.48 4.90
C ARG A 575 -19.52 22.96 4.70
N SER A 576 -19.26 23.46 3.52
CA SER A 576 -18.01 24.15 3.24
C SER A 576 -17.95 25.47 4.03
N GLY A 577 -16.76 25.82 4.54
CA GLY A 577 -16.52 27.09 5.23
C GLY A 577 -16.94 27.16 6.70
N VAL A 578 -17.58 26.11 7.27
CA VAL A 578 -18.04 26.12 8.67
C VAL A 578 -16.99 25.64 9.68
N ASN A 579 -15.79 25.23 9.23
CA ASN A 579 -14.77 24.68 10.13
C ASN A 579 -14.34 25.69 11.23
N GLU A 580 -14.35 26.99 10.92
CA GLU A 580 -13.98 28.04 11.87
C GLU A 580 -14.99 28.23 13.01
N THR A 581 -16.19 27.68 12.88
CA THR A 581 -17.21 27.77 13.92
C THR A 581 -17.04 26.76 15.05
N GLY A 582 -16.18 25.74 14.89
CA GLY A 582 -16.05 24.63 15.81
C GLY A 582 -17.18 23.60 15.75
N VAL A 583 -18.02 23.63 14.69
CA VAL A 583 -19.21 22.78 14.55
C VAL A 583 -18.92 21.30 14.59
N ASN A 584 -17.76 20.87 14.05
CA ASN A 584 -17.40 19.45 14.04
C ASN A 584 -17.09 18.93 15.45
N ASP A 585 -16.34 19.69 16.25
CA ASP A 585 -16.05 19.35 17.65
C ASP A 585 -17.34 19.37 18.47
N PHE A 586 -18.21 20.36 18.22
CA PHE A 586 -19.50 20.53 18.89
C PHE A 586 -20.44 19.35 18.62
N ILE A 587 -20.67 18.97 17.35
CA ILE A 587 -21.65 17.93 17.02
C ILE A 587 -21.25 16.58 17.63
N TYR A 588 -19.97 16.19 17.56
CA TYR A 588 -19.53 14.92 18.14
C TYR A 588 -19.56 14.94 19.67
N CYS A 589 -19.18 16.05 20.32
CA CYS A 589 -19.33 16.20 21.77
C CYS A 589 -20.79 16.08 22.18
N SER A 590 -21.71 16.78 21.49
CA SER A 590 -23.15 16.73 21.76
C SER A 590 -23.76 15.34 21.53
N ILE A 591 -23.27 14.60 20.51
CA ILE A 591 -23.70 13.20 20.28
C ILE A 591 -23.20 12.30 21.42
N MET A 592 -21.99 12.46 21.92
CA MET A 592 -21.49 11.70 23.08
C MET A 592 -22.32 11.99 24.33
N GLN A 593 -22.68 13.26 24.60
CA GLN A 593 -23.56 13.66 25.70
C GLN A 593 -24.97 13.07 25.55
N TRP A 594 -25.52 13.13 24.34
CA TRP A 594 -26.81 12.51 24.03
C TRP A 594 -26.76 10.99 24.21
N ALA A 595 -25.68 10.33 23.76
CA ALA A 595 -25.48 8.89 23.89
C ALA A 595 -25.50 8.48 25.39
N ALA A 596 -24.74 9.17 26.24
CA ALA A 596 -24.72 8.88 27.68
C ALA A 596 -26.09 9.09 28.33
N ALA A 597 -26.79 10.19 27.99
CA ALA A 597 -28.15 10.47 28.48
C ALA A 597 -29.17 9.40 28.02
N ASN A 598 -28.93 8.68 26.93
CA ASN A 598 -29.78 7.61 26.41
C ASN A 598 -29.26 6.19 26.76
N GLY A 599 -28.37 6.06 27.74
CA GLY A 599 -27.94 4.79 28.30
C GLY A 599 -26.84 4.08 27.53
N PHE A 600 -26.22 4.68 26.52
CA PHE A 600 -25.06 4.15 25.85
C PHE A 600 -23.81 4.34 26.73
N ARG A 601 -22.98 3.31 26.80
CA ARG A 601 -21.75 3.30 27.61
C ARG A 601 -20.49 3.45 26.78
N ARG A 602 -20.56 3.21 25.45
CA ARG A 602 -19.43 3.26 24.56
C ARG A 602 -19.74 4.12 23.34
N PHE A 603 -18.78 4.96 22.97
CA PHE A 603 -18.81 5.71 21.72
C PHE A 603 -17.76 5.20 20.75
N ASP A 604 -18.16 4.96 19.53
CA ASP A 604 -17.29 4.48 18.46
C ASP A 604 -17.29 5.45 17.27
N PHE A 605 -16.12 5.98 16.96
CA PHE A 605 -15.92 6.86 15.80
C PHE A 605 -15.69 6.07 14.49
N GLY A 606 -15.61 4.75 14.55
CA GLY A 606 -15.28 3.90 13.43
C GLY A 606 -13.87 4.13 12.86
N ARG A 607 -13.62 3.50 11.72
CA ARG A 607 -12.33 3.42 11.05
C ARG A 607 -11.77 4.76 10.58
N SER A 608 -10.46 4.89 10.68
CA SER A 608 -9.66 5.89 9.95
C SER A 608 -8.37 5.25 9.47
N ARG A 609 -7.71 5.88 8.48
CA ARG A 609 -6.31 5.55 8.22
C ARG A 609 -5.43 6.19 9.29
N ALA A 610 -4.40 5.46 9.74
CA ALA A 610 -3.55 5.86 10.85
C ALA A 610 -3.02 7.31 10.75
N GLU A 611 -2.55 7.74 9.59
CA GLU A 611 -1.93 9.08 9.40
C GLU A 611 -2.83 10.10 8.72
N SER A 612 -4.13 9.89 8.70
CA SER A 612 -5.09 10.75 7.99
C SER A 612 -5.56 11.95 8.83
N GLY A 613 -6.10 12.98 8.15
CA GLY A 613 -6.77 14.10 8.80
C GLY A 613 -7.90 13.68 9.74
N PRO A 614 -8.81 12.77 9.33
CA PRO A 614 -9.82 12.21 10.22
C PRO A 614 -9.25 11.51 11.46
N ALA A 615 -8.14 10.76 11.34
CA ALA A 615 -7.51 10.15 12.51
C ALA A 615 -6.98 11.20 13.48
N ARG A 616 -6.31 12.24 12.98
CA ARG A 616 -5.85 13.38 13.79
C ARG A 616 -7.00 14.12 14.49
N PHE A 617 -8.12 14.31 13.79
CA PHE A 617 -9.31 14.92 14.38
C PHE A 617 -9.82 14.10 15.58
N LYS A 618 -9.96 12.78 15.43
CA LYS A 618 -10.42 11.87 16.50
C LYS A 618 -9.44 11.86 17.68
N HIS A 619 -8.14 11.86 17.40
CA HIS A 619 -7.12 12.00 18.44
C HIS A 619 -7.24 13.34 19.18
N ASN A 620 -7.47 14.45 18.45
CA ASN A 620 -7.68 15.77 19.03
C ASN A 620 -8.96 15.84 19.91
N MET A 621 -9.93 14.96 19.68
CA MET A 621 -11.11 14.77 20.52
C MET A 621 -10.86 13.88 21.76
N GLY A 622 -9.61 13.42 21.97
CA GLY A 622 -9.21 12.63 23.12
C GLY A 622 -9.50 11.14 23.00
N PHE A 623 -9.49 10.62 21.78
CA PHE A 623 -9.59 9.18 21.53
C PHE A 623 -8.21 8.60 21.19
N GLU A 624 -7.94 7.43 21.70
CA GLU A 624 -6.76 6.66 21.36
C GLU A 624 -7.01 5.79 20.11
N ALA A 625 -5.97 5.63 19.31
CA ALA A 625 -6.04 4.82 18.10
C ALA A 625 -5.85 3.34 18.45
N GLU A 626 -6.84 2.53 18.16
CA GLU A 626 -6.78 1.08 18.27
C GLU A 626 -6.57 0.46 16.88
N ARG A 627 -5.63 -0.47 16.76
CA ARG A 627 -5.33 -1.11 15.47
C ARG A 627 -6.48 -2.01 15.04
N LEU A 628 -6.80 -2.00 13.74
CA LEU A 628 -7.71 -2.94 13.11
C LEU A 628 -6.94 -4.09 12.45
N HIS A 629 -7.48 -5.28 12.57
CA HIS A 629 -6.86 -6.52 12.11
C HIS A 629 -7.56 -7.04 10.84
N TYR A 630 -7.24 -6.42 9.69
CA TYR A 630 -7.74 -6.84 8.40
C TYR A 630 -6.83 -7.92 7.83
N GLU A 631 -7.35 -9.13 7.74
CA GLU A 631 -6.64 -10.30 7.25
C GLU A 631 -7.02 -10.65 5.82
N TYR A 632 -6.07 -11.21 5.08
CA TYR A 632 -6.27 -11.62 3.69
C TYR A 632 -5.84 -13.08 3.51
N LEU A 633 -6.78 -13.93 3.07
CA LEU A 633 -6.50 -15.29 2.63
C LEU A 633 -6.25 -15.23 1.13
N LEU A 634 -5.00 -15.30 0.72
CA LEU A 634 -4.63 -15.29 -0.70
C LEU A 634 -4.96 -16.67 -1.32
N LEU A 635 -5.76 -16.69 -2.39
CA LEU A 635 -6.27 -17.91 -3.01
C LEU A 635 -5.50 -18.31 -4.27
N ARG A 636 -4.69 -17.40 -4.83
CA ARG A 636 -3.88 -17.62 -6.03
C ARG A 636 -2.40 -17.39 -5.75
N SER A 637 -1.56 -18.21 -6.36
CA SER A 637 -0.11 -17.99 -6.33
C SER A 637 0.23 -16.68 -7.05
N GLY A 638 0.99 -15.79 -6.39
CA GLY A 638 1.38 -14.49 -6.94
C GLY A 638 0.35 -13.37 -6.74
N GLU A 639 -0.76 -13.63 -6.03
CA GLU A 639 -1.68 -12.56 -5.62
C GLU A 639 -1.00 -11.65 -4.58
N HIS A 640 -1.27 -10.36 -4.68
CA HIS A 640 -0.73 -9.35 -3.78
C HIS A 640 -1.87 -8.70 -2.99
N LEU A 641 -1.53 -8.15 -1.82
CA LEU A 641 -2.47 -7.31 -1.08
C LEU A 641 -3.04 -6.21 -1.98
N PRO A 642 -4.35 -5.92 -1.88
CA PRO A 642 -4.98 -4.90 -2.67
C PRO A 642 -4.30 -3.54 -2.41
N GLN A 643 -3.73 -2.96 -3.45
CA GLN A 643 -3.11 -1.62 -3.39
C GLN A 643 -4.13 -0.49 -3.66
N PHE A 644 -5.40 -0.83 -3.79
CA PHE A 644 -6.44 0.13 -4.09
C PHE A 644 -6.95 0.80 -2.80
N HIS A 645 -6.22 1.81 -2.35
CA HIS A 645 -6.62 2.62 -1.19
C HIS A 645 -6.48 4.12 -1.51
N PRO A 646 -7.26 5.00 -0.86
CA PRO A 646 -7.29 6.44 -1.18
C PRO A 646 -5.96 7.18 -1.15
N SER A 647 -4.94 6.66 -0.49
CA SER A 647 -3.59 7.28 -0.48
C SER A 647 -2.62 6.62 -1.43
N ASN A 648 -3.07 5.74 -2.31
CA ASN A 648 -2.22 5.30 -3.41
C ASN A 648 -1.90 6.54 -4.25
N PRO A 649 -0.61 6.87 -4.47
CA PRO A 649 -0.22 8.03 -5.27
C PRO A 649 -0.83 8.03 -6.68
N LYS A 650 -1.13 6.84 -7.21
CA LYS A 650 -1.80 6.67 -8.52
C LYS A 650 -3.23 7.21 -8.53
N LEU A 651 -3.88 7.33 -7.37
CA LEU A 651 -5.24 7.85 -7.24
C LEU A 651 -5.28 9.34 -6.90
N GLU A 652 -4.14 9.99 -6.66
CA GLU A 652 -4.10 11.40 -6.30
C GLU A 652 -4.64 12.31 -7.40
N LEU A 653 -4.23 12.09 -8.65
CA LEU A 653 -4.72 12.86 -9.80
C LEU A 653 -6.22 12.63 -10.05
N PRO A 654 -6.74 11.39 -10.13
CA PRO A 654 -8.18 11.15 -10.21
C PRO A 654 -8.97 11.83 -9.08
N ARG A 655 -8.47 11.82 -7.84
CA ARG A 655 -9.12 12.47 -6.70
C ARG A 655 -9.15 13.99 -6.82
N ARG A 656 -8.05 14.61 -7.28
CA ARG A 656 -7.99 16.06 -7.55
C ARG A 656 -8.96 16.47 -8.65
N ILE A 657 -9.06 15.67 -9.72
CA ILE A 657 -10.03 15.90 -10.80
C ILE A 657 -11.44 15.77 -10.24
N TRP A 658 -11.74 14.69 -9.52
CA TRP A 658 -13.06 14.44 -8.93
C TRP A 658 -13.53 15.59 -8.04
N SER A 659 -12.67 16.14 -7.19
CA SER A 659 -13.00 17.24 -6.27
C SER A 659 -13.36 18.55 -7.00
N LYS A 660 -12.93 18.72 -8.26
CA LYS A 660 -13.20 19.91 -9.09
C LYS A 660 -14.38 19.73 -10.04
N LEU A 661 -14.86 18.50 -10.24
CA LEU A 661 -15.99 18.24 -11.14
C LEU A 661 -17.29 18.85 -10.57
N PRO A 662 -18.18 19.37 -11.47
CA PRO A 662 -19.51 19.84 -11.06
C PRO A 662 -20.33 18.73 -10.39
N HIS A 663 -21.20 19.13 -9.46
CA HIS A 663 -22.11 18.23 -8.74
C HIS A 663 -22.98 17.40 -9.70
N ALA A 664 -23.50 18.00 -10.76
CA ALA A 664 -24.31 17.32 -11.77
C ALA A 664 -23.60 16.09 -12.43
N ILE A 665 -22.26 16.05 -12.40
CA ILE A 665 -21.47 14.93 -12.90
C ILE A 665 -21.13 13.95 -11.77
N THR A 666 -20.73 14.46 -10.60
CA THR A 666 -20.26 13.62 -9.49
C THR A 666 -21.40 12.86 -8.81
N ALA A 667 -22.61 13.42 -8.76
CA ALA A 667 -23.76 12.78 -8.13
C ALA A 667 -24.16 11.45 -8.82
N PRO A 668 -24.47 11.39 -10.12
CA PRO A 668 -24.84 10.15 -10.78
C PRO A 668 -23.70 9.15 -10.91
N LEU A 669 -22.46 9.63 -11.12
CA LEU A 669 -21.29 8.78 -11.25
C LEU A 669 -20.84 8.22 -9.90
N GLY A 670 -20.94 8.98 -8.81
CA GLY A 670 -20.53 8.56 -7.47
C GLY A 670 -21.26 7.30 -7.02
N GLY A 671 -22.57 7.26 -7.15
CA GLY A 671 -23.37 6.10 -6.79
C GLY A 671 -23.09 4.85 -7.64
N ARG A 672 -22.69 5.01 -8.91
CA ARG A 672 -22.28 3.90 -9.76
C ARG A 672 -20.88 3.40 -9.44
N LEU A 673 -19.94 4.32 -9.22
CA LEU A 673 -18.55 3.98 -8.90
C LEU A 673 -18.40 3.36 -7.51
N SER A 674 -19.20 3.80 -6.54
CA SER A 674 -19.14 3.28 -5.17
C SER A 674 -19.45 1.77 -5.09
N ARG A 675 -20.21 1.20 -6.04
CA ARG A 675 -20.43 -0.25 -6.16
C ARG A 675 -19.11 -1.02 -6.29
N TYR A 676 -18.12 -0.45 -6.93
CA TYR A 676 -16.84 -1.09 -7.22
C TYR A 676 -15.74 -0.79 -6.18
N LEU A 677 -16.10 -0.04 -5.12
CA LEU A 677 -15.21 0.43 -4.05
C LEU A 677 -15.74 0.04 -2.66
N PRO A 678 -15.87 -1.25 -2.32
CA PRO A 678 -16.52 -1.76 -1.11
C PRO A 678 -15.73 -1.51 0.18
#